data_21e1b2e182d3b5a234438484c1c723a8
#
_entry.id   21e1b2e182d3b5a234438484c1c723a8
#
_cell.length_a   1.000
_cell.length_b   1.000
_cell.length_c   1.000
_cell.angle_alpha   90.00
_cell.angle_beta   90.00
_cell.angle_gamma   90.00
#
_symmetry.space_group_name_H-M   'P 1'
#
loop_
_entity.id
_entity.type
_entity.pdbx_description
1 polymer ?
#
loop_
_entity_poly.entity_id
_entity_poly.type
_entity_poly.pdbx_seq_one_letter_code
_entity_poly.pdbx_strand_id
1 'polypeptide(L)'
;MKKASIERVVVLGAGVMGAQIAAMAVNAGLHVELLDLPGDEDPAGRARAGIEGLKQLRPPALFLPELAAGIRPGSFDDAEIGQADWIIEAVVEDLESKCQLLASIAPRLAADAVISSNTSGLSIAALAAACPENVRGRFLGIHFFNPPRYMKLVEVIPGPDTDAEVVSTMSEFVGRRLGKGVVECRDTPNFIANRLGVFTILDALHRMQEHGLTVEEVDTVTGTVLGRPRSATLRLCDLIGLDTLVHVATTSHDNLASHPGLERLSIPACLKGLLEDGRLGSKRGAGFYRKTPEGLECVDLASLTYRPVQDVDCALPGRGALADRLQAVWCAEDRLGNFAREHLVATLAYCAQCVEEVAYALEDVDQALRWGFNWEAGAFEMIDMIGAERLSTAITASGADPPLLLAGILAAEPNRVALGNGRQRQISSPAPTDAEWLAAGELMMDVEGLRLVYLGEGAAAIELRGKLNMLPPDVLRHLQDAINREAFEVLALTGAGGHFSAGADLKYVLRLIDAGQWTELESYLQLFQETTSAVRYASVPVVAAARGLALGGGCELCLTAASRVVAGELRMGLVETKVGVIPGAGGCKEMVRRFGADVASALPTLQNGLMSDNALQARAWGFLGDDDAVYLDEERLLAPAIEGGRRLLAQGWAPPVAAPLEVAGPQVLASIEEELARGAEEGQLMAQEVVVGKALAGVLCGGGDGGPVKESRLLELEREAFLMLCGTDATRARIDHMLSTGKPLRN
;
A
#
# COMPACT_ATOMS: atom_id res chain seq x y z
N MET A 1 1.65 30.94 13.75
CA MET A 1 1.80 31.34 12.33
C MET A 1 0.86 30.48 11.51
N LYS A 2 -0.05 31.05 10.67
CA LYS A 2 -0.78 30.26 9.66
C LYS A 2 0.26 29.79 8.64
N LYS A 3 0.63 28.53 8.67
CA LYS A 3 1.63 27.95 7.77
C LYS A 3 1.11 27.96 6.33
N ALA A 4 1.92 28.52 5.43
CA ALA A 4 1.82 28.22 4.01
C ALA A 4 1.91 26.70 3.82
N SER A 5 1.18 26.15 2.87
CA SER A 5 1.26 24.74 2.52
C SER A 5 2.70 24.40 2.15
N ILE A 6 3.19 23.22 2.54
CA ILE A 6 4.48 22.70 2.07
C ILE A 6 4.32 22.31 0.61
N GLU A 7 5.01 23.04 -0.29
CA GLU A 7 4.94 22.81 -1.73
C GLU A 7 6.31 22.53 -2.34
N ARG A 8 7.39 23.08 -1.73
CA ARG A 8 8.77 22.96 -2.23
C ARG A 8 9.62 22.12 -1.28
N VAL A 9 10.11 21.00 -1.78
CA VAL A 9 10.92 20.05 -1.03
C VAL A 9 12.33 19.97 -1.64
N VAL A 10 13.34 20.10 -0.81
CA VAL A 10 14.72 19.86 -1.19
C VAL A 10 15.24 18.63 -0.47
N VAL A 11 15.73 17.66 -1.22
CA VAL A 11 16.36 16.44 -0.69
C VAL A 11 17.86 16.53 -0.86
N LEU A 12 18.61 16.39 0.24
CA LEU A 12 20.06 16.41 0.28
C LEU A 12 20.60 14.98 0.34
N GLY A 13 21.33 14.59 -0.70
CA GLY A 13 21.86 13.24 -0.90
C GLY A 13 21.06 12.48 -1.96
N ALA A 14 21.71 12.14 -3.07
CA ALA A 14 21.13 11.41 -4.21
C ALA A 14 21.40 9.89 -4.17
N GLY A 15 21.67 9.37 -2.95
CA GLY A 15 21.78 7.94 -2.71
C GLY A 15 20.45 7.22 -2.83
N VAL A 16 20.43 5.93 -2.44
CA VAL A 16 19.25 5.05 -2.55
C VAL A 16 18.02 5.66 -1.87
N MET A 17 18.16 6.17 -0.64
CA MET A 17 17.02 6.73 0.11
C MET A 17 16.61 8.09 -0.43
N GLY A 18 17.56 9.02 -0.61
CA GLY A 18 17.23 10.39 -1.03
C GLY A 18 16.55 10.43 -2.40
N ALA A 19 17.04 9.68 -3.39
CA ALA A 19 16.40 9.60 -4.70
C ALA A 19 14.96 9.05 -4.60
N GLN A 20 14.73 8.02 -3.79
CA GLN A 20 13.38 7.45 -3.61
C GLN A 20 12.44 8.36 -2.79
N ILE A 21 12.96 9.13 -1.82
CA ILE A 21 12.19 10.15 -1.10
C ILE A 21 11.80 11.28 -2.06
N ALA A 22 12.70 11.71 -2.93
CA ALA A 22 12.40 12.68 -3.99
C ALA A 22 11.31 12.15 -4.94
N ALA A 23 11.39 10.87 -5.33
CA ALA A 23 10.35 10.22 -6.14
C ALA A 23 8.99 10.17 -5.41
N MET A 24 8.96 9.89 -4.12
CA MET A 24 7.72 9.91 -3.33
C MET A 24 7.13 11.32 -3.25
N ALA A 25 7.95 12.33 -3.06
CA ALA A 25 7.51 13.71 -3.00
C ALA A 25 6.93 14.20 -4.34
N VAL A 26 7.56 13.85 -5.47
CA VAL A 26 7.03 14.20 -6.81
C VAL A 26 5.76 13.42 -7.15
N ASN A 27 5.62 12.16 -6.68
CA ASN A 27 4.35 11.41 -6.79
C ASN A 27 3.20 12.13 -6.03
N ALA A 28 3.51 12.83 -4.95
CA ALA A 28 2.56 13.66 -4.19
C ALA A 28 2.25 15.02 -4.85
N GLY A 29 2.84 15.31 -6.02
CA GLY A 29 2.65 16.55 -6.76
C GLY A 29 3.41 17.75 -6.18
N LEU A 30 4.50 17.52 -5.44
CA LEU A 30 5.35 18.56 -4.86
C LEU A 30 6.44 19.00 -5.86
N HIS A 31 6.92 20.22 -5.73
CA HIS A 31 8.11 20.70 -6.41
C HIS A 31 9.34 20.17 -5.70
N VAL A 32 10.14 19.37 -6.41
CA VAL A 32 11.23 18.61 -5.78
C VAL A 32 12.57 18.96 -6.40
N GLU A 33 13.54 19.23 -5.54
CA GLU A 33 14.96 19.33 -5.91
C GLU A 33 15.73 18.22 -5.20
N LEU A 34 16.56 17.51 -5.97
CA LEU A 34 17.47 16.51 -5.44
C LEU A 34 18.90 17.04 -5.60
N LEU A 35 19.57 17.23 -4.47
CA LEU A 35 20.92 17.82 -4.42
C LEU A 35 21.91 16.80 -3.87
N ASP A 36 23.17 16.88 -4.37
CA ASP A 36 24.28 16.06 -3.86
C ASP A 36 25.59 16.88 -3.92
N LEU A 37 26.69 16.29 -3.50
CA LEU A 37 28.00 16.84 -3.68
C LEU A 37 28.25 17.17 -5.16
N PRO A 38 28.87 18.33 -5.47
CA PRO A 38 29.16 18.67 -6.87
C PRO A 38 30.05 17.61 -7.51
N GLY A 39 29.76 17.26 -8.76
CA GLY A 39 30.62 16.43 -9.59
C GLY A 39 31.71 17.27 -10.26
N ASP A 40 32.80 16.64 -10.70
CA ASP A 40 33.96 17.34 -11.26
C ASP A 40 33.65 18.06 -12.59
N GLU A 41 32.88 17.43 -13.49
CA GLU A 41 32.54 17.98 -14.82
C GLU A 41 31.12 18.55 -14.88
N ASP A 42 30.17 17.94 -14.16
CA ASP A 42 28.79 18.35 -14.04
C ASP A 42 28.42 18.49 -12.56
N PRO A 43 28.24 19.71 -12.02
CA PRO A 43 27.88 19.91 -10.62
C PRO A 43 26.63 19.14 -10.18
N ALA A 44 25.64 18.95 -11.06
CA ALA A 44 24.44 18.18 -10.79
C ALA A 44 24.55 16.68 -11.14
N GLY A 45 25.71 16.21 -11.57
CA GLY A 45 25.90 14.87 -12.15
C GLY A 45 25.49 13.73 -11.22
N ARG A 46 25.81 13.83 -9.91
CA ARG A 46 25.42 12.82 -8.91
C ARG A 46 23.90 12.78 -8.70
N ALA A 47 23.27 13.92 -8.58
CA ALA A 47 21.82 14.02 -8.45
C ALA A 47 21.10 13.47 -9.70
N ARG A 48 21.61 13.81 -10.90
CA ARG A 48 21.10 13.28 -12.16
C ARG A 48 21.21 11.75 -12.25
N ALA A 49 22.32 11.19 -11.82
CA ALA A 49 22.52 9.74 -11.76
C ALA A 49 21.54 9.07 -10.78
N GLY A 50 21.27 9.68 -9.63
CA GLY A 50 20.26 9.21 -8.67
C GLY A 50 18.87 9.19 -9.28
N ILE A 51 18.46 10.25 -9.99
CA ILE A 51 17.15 10.33 -10.67
C ILE A 51 17.06 9.27 -11.79
N GLU A 52 18.09 9.10 -12.58
CA GLU A 52 18.10 8.09 -13.65
C GLU A 52 18.00 6.66 -13.09
N GLY A 53 18.64 6.41 -11.94
CA GLY A 53 18.56 5.14 -11.23
C GLY A 53 17.13 4.75 -10.82
N LEU A 54 16.23 5.72 -10.57
CA LEU A 54 14.84 5.47 -10.20
C LEU A 54 14.07 4.65 -11.25
N LYS A 55 14.39 4.83 -12.53
CA LYS A 55 13.71 4.15 -13.64
C LYS A 55 13.96 2.64 -13.67
N GLN A 56 15.04 2.19 -13.04
CA GLN A 56 15.45 0.78 -13.03
C GLN A 56 14.98 0.03 -11.78
N LEU A 57 14.45 0.74 -10.77
CA LEU A 57 14.02 0.13 -9.53
C LEU A 57 12.85 -0.86 -9.73
N ARG A 58 12.90 -1.93 -8.97
CA ARG A 58 11.83 -2.92 -8.86
C ARG A 58 11.63 -3.25 -7.38
N PRO A 59 10.46 -2.94 -6.82
CA PRO A 59 9.31 -2.25 -7.42
C PRO A 59 9.61 -0.78 -7.78
N PRO A 60 8.83 -0.14 -8.70
CA PRO A 60 9.09 1.21 -9.19
C PRO A 60 8.83 2.27 -8.11
N ALA A 61 9.76 3.23 -7.94
CA ALA A 61 9.58 4.33 -6.98
C ALA A 61 8.62 5.42 -7.50
N LEU A 62 8.58 5.64 -8.80
CA LEU A 62 7.69 6.61 -9.46
C LEU A 62 6.36 5.96 -9.86
N PHE A 63 5.25 6.69 -9.80
CA PHE A 63 3.97 6.26 -10.36
C PHE A 63 4.04 6.12 -11.89
N LEU A 64 4.64 7.12 -12.53
CA LEU A 64 4.93 7.13 -13.96
C LEU A 64 6.41 7.49 -14.17
N PRO A 65 7.12 6.85 -15.10
CA PRO A 65 8.54 7.15 -15.36
C PRO A 65 8.79 8.63 -15.72
N GLU A 66 7.80 9.27 -16.36
CA GLU A 66 7.84 10.66 -16.80
C GLU A 66 7.94 11.66 -15.64
N LEU A 67 7.45 11.29 -14.44
CA LEU A 67 7.54 12.11 -13.24
C LEU A 67 8.99 12.37 -12.81
N ALA A 68 9.95 11.57 -13.27
CA ALA A 68 11.37 11.85 -13.06
C ALA A 68 11.78 13.25 -13.56
N ALA A 69 11.14 13.75 -14.63
CA ALA A 69 11.38 15.09 -15.15
C ALA A 69 10.91 16.23 -14.18
N GLY A 70 10.03 15.90 -13.23
CA GLY A 70 9.59 16.82 -12.18
C GLY A 70 10.59 16.96 -11.02
N ILE A 71 11.66 16.15 -10.98
CA ILE A 71 12.72 16.25 -9.98
C ILE A 71 13.88 17.04 -10.58
N ARG A 72 14.16 18.22 -10.04
CA ARG A 72 15.27 19.04 -10.48
C ARG A 72 16.59 18.56 -9.86
N PRO A 73 17.60 18.17 -10.64
CA PRO A 73 18.91 17.82 -10.11
C PRO A 73 19.75 19.09 -9.84
N GLY A 74 20.53 19.09 -8.75
CA GLY A 74 21.43 20.18 -8.40
C GLY A 74 22.58 19.75 -7.51
N SER A 75 23.34 20.73 -7.01
CA SER A 75 24.40 20.53 -6.02
C SER A 75 24.09 21.25 -4.72
N PHE A 76 24.81 20.93 -3.63
CA PHE A 76 24.64 21.59 -2.34
C PHE A 76 24.95 23.10 -2.39
N ASP A 77 25.63 23.57 -3.43
CA ASP A 77 25.91 24.99 -3.65
C ASP A 77 24.75 25.75 -4.27
N ASP A 78 23.67 25.06 -4.66
CA ASP A 78 22.52 25.67 -5.30
C ASP A 78 21.82 26.70 -4.40
N ALA A 79 21.53 27.88 -4.96
CA ALA A 79 20.94 28.99 -4.23
C ALA A 79 19.47 28.76 -3.82
N GLU A 80 18.78 27.83 -4.48
CA GLU A 80 17.35 27.62 -4.28
C GLU A 80 17.00 26.89 -2.96
N ILE A 81 18.00 26.36 -2.24
CA ILE A 81 17.79 25.87 -0.85
C ILE A 81 17.05 26.90 0.02
N GLY A 82 17.30 28.21 -0.20
CA GLY A 82 16.62 29.30 0.49
C GLY A 82 15.14 29.50 0.16
N GLN A 83 14.60 28.75 -0.82
CA GLN A 83 13.18 28.80 -1.21
C GLN A 83 12.40 27.57 -0.77
N ALA A 84 13.06 26.57 -0.15
CA ALA A 84 12.43 25.35 0.29
C ALA A 84 11.52 25.58 1.51
N ASP A 85 10.36 24.90 1.51
CA ASP A 85 9.50 24.80 2.68
C ASP A 85 9.98 23.67 3.60
N TRP A 86 10.51 22.59 3.02
CA TRP A 86 11.01 21.43 3.73
C TRP A 86 12.30 20.92 3.11
N ILE A 87 13.33 20.76 3.94
CA ILE A 87 14.62 20.18 3.60
C ILE A 87 14.76 18.82 4.26
N ILE A 88 15.11 17.80 3.49
CA ILE A 88 15.29 16.41 3.94
C ILE A 88 16.77 16.04 3.76
N GLU A 89 17.48 15.83 4.84
CA GLU A 89 18.84 15.32 4.81
C GLU A 89 18.81 13.78 4.71
N ALA A 90 19.45 13.22 3.71
CA ALA A 90 19.53 11.78 3.41
C ALA A 90 20.91 11.38 2.84
N VAL A 91 22.00 12.01 3.35
CA VAL A 91 23.37 11.66 2.98
C VAL A 91 23.86 10.44 3.76
N VAL A 92 25.13 10.09 3.64
CA VAL A 92 25.76 8.95 4.32
C VAL A 92 25.50 8.98 5.83
N GLU A 93 25.35 7.79 6.45
CA GLU A 93 25.02 7.64 7.87
C GLU A 93 26.29 7.81 8.73
N ASP A 94 26.80 9.05 8.74
CA ASP A 94 27.96 9.48 9.50
C ASP A 94 27.68 10.82 10.18
N LEU A 95 27.81 10.87 11.51
CA LEU A 95 27.43 12.03 12.31
C LEU A 95 28.21 13.29 11.91
N GLU A 96 29.53 13.16 11.69
CA GLU A 96 30.39 14.31 11.36
C GLU A 96 30.01 14.90 10.00
N SER A 97 29.84 14.05 8.98
CA SER A 97 29.42 14.45 7.63
C SER A 97 28.07 15.16 7.63
N LYS A 98 27.09 14.62 8.36
CA LYS A 98 25.77 15.24 8.50
C LYS A 98 25.85 16.59 9.22
N CYS A 99 26.59 16.69 10.33
CA CYS A 99 26.78 17.94 11.08
C CYS A 99 27.45 19.02 10.21
N GLN A 100 28.47 18.67 9.44
CA GLN A 100 29.15 19.60 8.53
C GLN A 100 28.20 20.14 7.44
N LEU A 101 27.41 19.24 6.83
CA LEU A 101 26.41 19.62 5.84
C LEU A 101 25.37 20.56 6.45
N LEU A 102 24.75 20.17 7.57
CA LEU A 102 23.72 20.96 8.27
C LEU A 102 24.24 22.36 8.64
N ALA A 103 25.45 22.46 9.20
CA ALA A 103 26.07 23.75 9.53
C ALA A 103 26.27 24.63 8.28
N SER A 104 26.57 24.05 7.13
CA SER A 104 26.80 24.78 5.87
C SER A 104 25.52 25.31 5.24
N ILE A 105 24.41 24.57 5.34
CA ILE A 105 23.13 24.93 4.70
C ILE A 105 22.23 25.79 5.60
N ALA A 106 22.28 25.59 6.93
CA ALA A 106 21.38 26.24 7.88
C ALA A 106 21.34 27.80 7.74
N PRO A 107 22.44 28.51 7.48
CA PRO A 107 22.40 29.96 7.28
C PRO A 107 21.69 30.41 5.99
N ARG A 108 21.42 29.49 5.06
CA ARG A 108 20.83 29.78 3.73
C ARG A 108 19.33 29.55 3.70
N LEU A 109 18.74 29.02 4.76
CA LEU A 109 17.36 28.58 4.81
C LEU A 109 16.37 29.74 4.95
N ALA A 110 15.17 29.56 4.40
CA ALA A 110 14.04 30.46 4.70
C ALA A 110 13.71 30.46 6.20
N ALA A 111 13.18 31.58 6.69
CA ALA A 111 12.93 31.77 8.12
C ALA A 111 11.91 30.78 8.72
N ASP A 112 11.05 30.19 7.89
CA ASP A 112 9.99 29.24 8.25
C ASP A 112 10.22 27.81 7.70
N ALA A 113 11.30 27.57 6.97
CA ALA A 113 11.64 26.26 6.44
C ALA A 113 11.86 25.22 7.55
N VAL A 114 11.33 24.03 7.40
CA VAL A 114 11.57 22.89 8.26
C VAL A 114 12.77 22.09 7.75
N ILE A 115 13.60 21.60 8.63
CA ILE A 115 14.71 20.68 8.31
C ILE A 115 14.42 19.35 8.99
N SER A 116 14.61 18.26 8.27
CA SER A 116 14.61 16.94 8.86
C SER A 116 15.81 16.10 8.41
N SER A 117 16.26 15.20 9.29
CA SER A 117 17.22 14.16 8.90
C SER A 117 16.49 12.83 8.76
N ASN A 118 16.84 12.07 7.71
CA ASN A 118 16.38 10.70 7.47
C ASN A 118 17.35 9.68 8.11
N THR A 119 18.10 10.06 9.14
CA THR A 119 18.98 9.13 9.86
C THR A 119 18.19 7.96 10.41
N SER A 120 18.80 6.77 10.43
CA SER A 120 18.18 5.54 10.94
C SER A 120 18.44 5.30 12.43
N GLY A 121 19.32 6.08 13.07
CA GLY A 121 19.67 5.82 14.47
C GLY A 121 20.68 6.80 15.12
N LEU A 122 21.13 7.82 14.39
CA LEU A 122 21.96 8.89 14.97
C LEU A 122 21.10 9.83 15.82
N SER A 123 21.66 10.38 16.88
CA SER A 123 20.95 11.31 17.77
C SER A 123 20.51 12.57 17.05
N ILE A 124 19.21 12.86 17.09
CA ILE A 124 18.60 14.08 16.55
C ILE A 124 19.08 15.29 17.34
N ALA A 125 19.28 15.16 18.65
CA ALA A 125 19.86 16.22 19.50
C ALA A 125 21.28 16.59 19.04
N ALA A 126 22.12 15.60 18.72
CA ALA A 126 23.47 15.85 18.23
C ALA A 126 23.48 16.54 16.86
N LEU A 127 22.61 16.15 15.94
CA LEU A 127 22.45 16.78 14.63
C LEU A 127 21.91 18.21 14.76
N ALA A 128 20.89 18.42 15.61
CA ALA A 128 20.32 19.74 15.86
C ALA A 128 21.36 20.73 16.45
N ALA A 129 22.27 20.23 17.28
CA ALA A 129 23.33 21.05 17.87
C ALA A 129 24.30 21.65 16.82
N ALA A 130 24.43 21.05 15.65
CA ALA A 130 25.18 21.58 14.50
C ALA A 130 24.49 22.77 13.82
N CYS A 131 23.18 22.94 14.04
CA CYS A 131 22.41 24.05 13.48
C CYS A 131 22.47 25.28 14.38
N PRO A 132 22.38 26.50 13.82
CA PRO A 132 22.20 27.73 14.59
C PRO A 132 20.95 27.65 15.49
N GLU A 133 20.98 28.32 16.62
CA GLU A 133 19.90 28.29 17.65
C GLU A 133 18.52 28.63 17.08
N ASN A 134 18.44 29.61 16.19
CA ASN A 134 17.19 30.03 15.53
C ASN A 134 16.63 28.98 14.53
N VAL A 135 17.34 27.89 14.25
CA VAL A 135 16.92 26.81 13.36
C VAL A 135 16.48 25.59 14.16
N ARG A 136 17.01 25.37 15.36
CA ARG A 136 16.80 24.14 16.16
C ARG A 136 15.34 23.84 16.45
N GLY A 137 14.51 24.88 16.67
CA GLY A 137 13.07 24.71 16.88
C GLY A 137 12.33 24.13 15.67
N ARG A 138 12.96 24.13 14.48
CA ARG A 138 12.40 23.60 13.22
C ARG A 138 13.16 22.39 12.68
N PHE A 139 14.03 21.79 13.50
CA PHE A 139 14.78 20.58 13.19
C PHE A 139 14.19 19.37 13.89
N LEU A 140 14.01 18.25 13.16
CA LEU A 140 13.53 16.97 13.69
C LEU A 140 14.04 15.80 12.84
N GLY A 141 13.94 14.58 13.36
CA GLY A 141 14.06 13.36 12.58
C GLY A 141 12.76 13.04 11.85
N ILE A 142 12.83 12.69 10.58
CA ILE A 142 11.73 12.07 9.82
C ILE A 142 12.32 10.88 9.07
N HIS A 143 12.16 9.69 9.66
CA HIS A 143 12.79 8.47 9.20
C HIS A 143 11.85 7.67 8.33
N PHE A 144 12.14 7.61 7.03
CA PHE A 144 11.45 6.79 6.04
C PHE A 144 12.09 5.42 5.92
N PHE A 145 11.26 4.41 5.70
CA PHE A 145 11.71 3.04 5.48
C PHE A 145 11.83 2.71 3.99
N ASN A 146 12.79 1.88 3.63
CA ASN A 146 13.05 1.47 2.23
C ASN A 146 12.15 0.29 1.81
N PRO A 147 11.40 0.36 0.69
CA PRO A 147 11.25 1.51 -0.23
C PRO A 147 10.20 2.54 0.29
N PRO A 148 10.50 3.85 0.29
CA PRO A 148 9.61 4.88 0.86
C PRO A 148 8.19 4.89 0.28
N ARG A 149 8.01 4.59 -1.00
CA ARG A 149 6.68 4.51 -1.63
C ARG A 149 5.79 3.45 -0.98
N TYR A 150 6.34 2.28 -0.69
CA TYR A 150 5.57 1.09 -0.28
C TYR A 150 5.51 0.90 1.23
N MET A 151 6.53 1.36 1.96
CA MET A 151 6.55 1.25 3.40
C MET A 151 5.61 2.29 4.02
N LYS A 152 4.66 1.81 4.82
CA LYS A 152 3.65 2.67 5.47
C LYS A 152 4.27 3.51 6.58
N LEU A 153 5.20 2.94 7.36
CA LEU A 153 5.78 3.57 8.55
C LEU A 153 6.65 4.77 8.21
N VAL A 154 6.45 5.85 8.95
CA VAL A 154 7.40 6.95 9.12
C VAL A 154 7.52 7.26 10.60
N GLU A 155 8.73 7.26 11.12
CA GLU A 155 9.05 7.69 12.47
C GLU A 155 9.35 9.18 12.48
N VAL A 156 8.70 9.91 13.39
CA VAL A 156 8.93 11.33 13.65
C VAL A 156 9.61 11.45 15.01
N ILE A 157 10.81 12.03 15.03
CA ILE A 157 11.68 12.08 16.19
C ILE A 157 11.96 13.55 16.54
N PRO A 158 11.24 14.14 17.52
CA PRO A 158 11.53 15.49 18.00
C PRO A 158 12.88 15.53 18.70
N GLY A 159 13.68 16.56 18.41
CA GLY A 159 14.84 16.92 19.23
C GLY A 159 14.43 17.68 20.49
N PRO A 160 15.39 17.99 21.37
CA PRO A 160 15.10 18.68 22.65
C PRO A 160 14.53 20.09 22.45
N ASP A 161 14.90 20.77 21.38
CA ASP A 161 14.49 22.15 21.07
C ASP A 161 13.36 22.21 20.04
N THR A 162 12.91 21.09 19.47
CA THR A 162 11.90 21.06 18.40
C THR A 162 10.54 21.59 18.89
N ASP A 163 10.01 22.56 18.18
CA ASP A 163 8.69 23.15 18.47
C ASP A 163 7.57 22.12 18.28
N ALA A 164 6.66 22.01 19.23
CA ALA A 164 5.52 21.07 19.16
C ALA A 164 4.61 21.34 17.95
N GLU A 165 4.47 22.61 17.53
CA GLU A 165 3.70 22.98 16.32
C GLU A 165 4.38 22.42 15.06
N VAL A 166 5.71 22.37 14.99
CA VAL A 166 6.46 21.80 13.88
C VAL A 166 6.23 20.28 13.82
N VAL A 167 6.33 19.60 14.96
CA VAL A 167 6.06 18.15 15.07
C VAL A 167 4.65 17.83 14.56
N SER A 168 3.63 18.54 15.06
CA SER A 168 2.24 18.33 14.67
C SER A 168 2.01 18.59 13.18
N THR A 169 2.57 19.70 12.67
CA THR A 169 2.39 20.07 11.25
C THR A 169 3.06 19.05 10.31
N MET A 170 4.28 18.63 10.62
CA MET A 170 5.00 17.66 9.78
C MET A 170 4.35 16.30 9.86
N SER A 171 3.87 15.89 11.02
CA SER A 171 3.15 14.62 11.20
C SER A 171 1.84 14.60 10.39
N GLU A 172 1.09 15.69 10.40
CA GLU A 172 -0.13 15.83 9.59
C GLU A 172 0.20 15.83 8.09
N PHE A 173 1.23 16.58 7.67
CA PHE A 173 1.66 16.63 6.27
C PHE A 173 2.12 15.27 5.76
N VAL A 174 3.01 14.60 6.49
CA VAL A 174 3.53 13.26 6.14
C VAL A 174 2.40 12.23 6.12
N GLY A 175 1.49 12.29 7.09
CA GLY A 175 0.35 11.40 7.17
C GLY A 175 -0.62 11.58 6.02
N ARG A 176 -1.07 12.81 5.76
CA ARG A 176 -2.13 13.09 4.78
C ARG A 176 -1.62 13.26 3.35
N ARG A 177 -0.55 14.09 3.18
CA ARG A 177 -0.06 14.42 1.84
C ARG A 177 0.77 13.29 1.24
N LEU A 178 1.56 12.58 2.08
CA LEU A 178 2.40 11.46 1.64
C LEU A 178 1.77 10.09 1.94
N GLY A 179 0.62 10.03 2.59
CA GLY A 179 -0.12 8.80 2.86
C GLY A 179 0.55 7.85 3.85
N LYS A 180 1.38 8.37 4.76
CA LYS A 180 2.18 7.56 5.69
C LYS A 180 1.48 7.31 7.02
N GLY A 181 1.82 6.20 7.66
CA GLY A 181 1.53 5.94 9.05
C GLY A 181 2.62 6.59 9.90
N VAL A 182 2.27 7.62 10.67
CA VAL A 182 3.22 8.39 11.45
C VAL A 182 3.21 7.92 12.89
N VAL A 183 4.42 7.64 13.41
CA VAL A 183 4.66 7.25 14.79
C VAL A 183 5.64 8.25 15.42
N GLU A 184 5.33 8.76 16.62
CA GLU A 184 6.24 9.64 17.35
C GLU A 184 7.20 8.82 18.19
N CYS A 185 8.52 8.99 17.94
CA CYS A 185 9.59 8.27 18.61
C CYS A 185 10.41 9.21 19.51
N ARG A 186 11.01 8.64 20.54
CA ARG A 186 12.03 9.33 21.32
C ARG A 186 13.37 9.29 20.59
N ASP A 187 14.21 10.32 20.82
CA ASP A 187 15.59 10.37 20.30
C ASP A 187 16.47 9.36 21.06
N THR A 188 16.37 8.10 20.65
CA THR A 188 17.13 6.97 21.21
C THR A 188 17.74 6.14 20.09
N PRO A 189 18.81 5.37 20.33
CA PRO A 189 19.47 4.60 19.28
C PRO A 189 18.51 3.69 18.51
N ASN A 190 18.46 3.86 17.19
CA ASN A 190 17.61 3.09 16.26
C ASN A 190 16.09 3.22 16.49
N PHE A 191 15.65 4.22 17.23
CA PHE A 191 14.25 4.61 17.48
C PHE A 191 13.36 3.45 17.93
N ILE A 192 12.18 3.20 17.32
CA ILE A 192 11.29 2.08 17.67
C ILE A 192 11.51 0.89 16.76
N ALA A 193 11.23 1.05 15.46
CA ALA A 193 11.11 -0.10 14.56
C ALA A 193 12.43 -0.84 14.36
N ASN A 194 13.53 -0.11 14.10
CA ASN A 194 14.83 -0.74 13.93
C ASN A 194 15.30 -1.40 15.22
N ARG A 195 15.10 -0.76 16.38
CA ARG A 195 15.48 -1.30 17.68
C ARG A 195 14.82 -2.63 17.97
N LEU A 196 13.47 -2.65 17.89
CA LEU A 196 12.67 -3.83 18.21
C LEU A 196 12.75 -4.91 17.13
N GLY A 197 12.77 -4.49 15.86
CA GLY A 197 12.83 -5.41 14.73
C GLY A 197 14.17 -6.13 14.64
N VAL A 198 15.28 -5.43 14.81
CA VAL A 198 16.62 -6.05 14.80
C VAL A 198 16.79 -7.00 15.98
N PHE A 199 16.34 -6.64 17.19
CA PHE A 199 16.32 -7.57 18.31
C PHE A 199 15.56 -8.85 17.96
N THR A 200 14.35 -8.71 17.42
CA THR A 200 13.51 -9.84 17.04
C THR A 200 14.20 -10.76 16.03
N ILE A 201 14.86 -10.19 15.02
CA ILE A 201 15.61 -10.97 14.02
C ILE A 201 16.80 -11.71 14.66
N LEU A 202 17.59 -11.00 15.45
CA LEU A 202 18.79 -11.60 16.08
C LEU A 202 18.44 -12.65 17.13
N ASP A 203 17.38 -12.45 17.94
CA ASP A 203 16.87 -13.46 18.86
C ASP A 203 16.48 -14.75 18.11
N ALA A 204 15.78 -14.63 16.96
CA ALA A 204 15.45 -15.79 16.15
C ALA A 204 16.70 -16.51 15.63
N LEU A 205 17.75 -15.79 15.21
CA LEU A 205 19.01 -16.36 14.74
C LEU A 205 19.79 -17.06 15.87
N HIS A 206 19.85 -16.48 17.07
CA HIS A 206 20.47 -17.13 18.22
C HIS A 206 19.73 -18.40 18.62
N ARG A 207 18.39 -18.32 18.73
CA ARG A 207 17.56 -19.50 19.08
C ARG A 207 17.60 -20.58 18.02
N MET A 208 17.70 -20.20 16.74
CA MET A 208 17.88 -21.16 15.65
C MET A 208 19.10 -22.04 15.90
N GLN A 209 20.23 -21.46 16.36
CA GLN A 209 21.44 -22.22 16.71
C GLN A 209 21.23 -23.04 18.00
N GLU A 210 20.61 -22.47 19.03
CA GLU A 210 20.33 -23.14 20.31
C GLU A 210 19.44 -24.38 20.12
N HIS A 211 18.42 -24.30 19.26
CA HIS A 211 17.49 -25.40 18.98
C HIS A 211 17.94 -26.30 17.82
N GLY A 212 19.04 -26.01 17.15
CA GLY A 212 19.53 -26.76 15.98
C GLY A 212 18.52 -26.78 14.81
N LEU A 213 17.84 -25.65 14.55
CA LEU A 213 16.87 -25.52 13.48
C LEU A 213 17.52 -25.16 12.15
N THR A 214 16.87 -25.58 11.07
CA THR A 214 17.24 -25.17 9.71
C THR A 214 16.61 -23.82 9.34
N VAL A 215 17.08 -23.24 8.25
CA VAL A 215 16.58 -21.95 7.72
C VAL A 215 15.08 -22.04 7.41
N GLU A 216 14.64 -23.14 6.80
CA GLU A 216 13.23 -23.34 6.44
C GLU A 216 12.33 -23.56 7.66
N GLU A 217 12.83 -24.25 8.69
CA GLU A 217 12.08 -24.48 9.93
C GLU A 217 11.82 -23.16 10.65
N VAL A 218 12.83 -22.29 10.74
CA VAL A 218 12.67 -20.95 11.35
C VAL A 218 11.67 -20.10 10.57
N ASP A 219 11.81 -20.02 9.24
CA ASP A 219 10.90 -19.19 8.42
C ASP A 219 9.46 -19.76 8.42
N THR A 220 9.29 -21.09 8.52
CA THR A 220 7.97 -21.70 8.64
C THR A 220 7.24 -21.20 9.90
N VAL A 221 7.90 -21.17 11.06
CA VAL A 221 7.25 -20.80 12.32
C VAL A 221 7.27 -19.30 12.60
N THR A 222 8.28 -18.55 12.13
CA THR A 222 8.34 -17.09 12.35
C THR A 222 7.56 -16.28 11.32
N GLY A 223 6.95 -16.91 10.33
CA GLY A 223 6.10 -16.27 9.34
C GLY A 223 4.64 -16.15 9.80
N THR A 224 3.73 -16.67 8.98
CA THR A 224 2.29 -16.58 9.23
C THR A 224 1.81 -17.22 10.53
N VAL A 225 2.54 -18.18 11.10
CA VAL A 225 2.22 -18.75 12.42
C VAL A 225 2.22 -17.68 13.50
N LEU A 226 3.23 -16.80 13.52
CA LEU A 226 3.35 -15.70 14.49
C LEU A 226 2.75 -14.36 13.98
N GLY A 227 1.88 -14.39 12.96
CA GLY A 227 1.26 -13.17 12.44
C GLY A 227 2.22 -12.25 11.68
N ARG A 228 3.28 -12.81 11.08
CA ARG A 228 4.24 -12.07 10.28
C ARG A 228 4.06 -12.38 8.78
N PRO A 229 4.59 -11.57 7.86
CA PRO A 229 4.53 -11.83 6.43
C PRO A 229 5.14 -13.19 6.05
N ARG A 230 4.83 -13.66 4.85
CA ARG A 230 5.43 -14.89 4.29
C ARG A 230 6.94 -14.80 4.06
N SER A 231 7.50 -13.59 4.08
CA SER A 231 8.96 -13.39 4.10
C SER A 231 9.59 -13.87 5.41
N ALA A 232 8.79 -14.06 6.45
CA ALA A 232 9.23 -14.54 7.77
C ALA A 232 10.46 -13.77 8.30
N THR A 233 11.49 -14.46 8.81
CA THR A 233 12.68 -13.82 9.38
C THR A 233 13.88 -13.87 8.43
N LEU A 234 14.25 -15.01 7.89
CA LEU A 234 15.52 -15.13 7.16
C LEU A 234 15.41 -14.62 5.71
N ARG A 235 14.28 -14.80 5.07
CA ARG A 235 14.00 -14.12 3.79
C ARG A 235 13.92 -12.60 3.97
N LEU A 236 13.41 -12.12 5.12
CA LEU A 236 13.41 -10.69 5.42
C LEU A 236 14.85 -10.17 5.57
N CYS A 237 15.74 -10.92 6.23
CA CYS A 237 17.16 -10.57 6.29
C CYS A 237 17.77 -10.38 4.89
N ASP A 238 17.47 -11.31 3.96
CA ASP A 238 17.94 -11.22 2.58
C ASP A 238 17.37 -10.01 1.82
N LEU A 239 16.13 -9.61 2.12
CA LEU A 239 15.50 -8.43 1.52
C LEU A 239 16.09 -7.12 2.06
N ILE A 240 16.33 -7.03 3.37
CA ILE A 240 16.98 -5.88 4.03
C ILE A 240 18.42 -5.73 3.52
N GLY A 241 19.11 -6.84 3.37
CA GLY A 241 20.54 -6.94 3.14
C GLY A 241 21.31 -7.18 4.43
N LEU A 242 22.13 -8.24 4.43
CA LEU A 242 22.81 -8.72 5.64
C LEU A 242 23.81 -7.71 6.20
N ASP A 243 24.46 -6.93 5.36
CA ASP A 243 25.35 -5.84 5.76
C ASP A 243 24.57 -4.68 6.42
N THR A 244 23.41 -4.33 5.91
CA THR A 244 22.53 -3.31 6.52
C THR A 244 22.06 -3.79 7.90
N LEU A 245 21.60 -5.04 7.99
CA LEU A 245 21.20 -5.64 9.27
C LEU A 245 22.31 -5.60 10.30
N VAL A 246 23.54 -6.00 9.91
CA VAL A 246 24.69 -5.99 10.82
C VAL A 246 25.08 -4.57 11.22
N HIS A 247 25.03 -3.60 10.31
CA HIS A 247 25.30 -2.19 10.64
C HIS A 247 24.34 -1.67 11.71
N VAL A 248 23.03 -1.88 11.54
CA VAL A 248 22.01 -1.46 12.51
C VAL A 248 22.18 -2.20 13.86
N ALA A 249 22.46 -3.51 13.81
CA ALA A 249 22.70 -4.31 15.02
C ALA A 249 23.92 -3.83 15.79
N THR A 250 25.02 -3.54 15.11
CA THR A 250 26.25 -3.02 15.72
C THR A 250 26.00 -1.65 16.35
N THR A 251 25.31 -0.76 15.63
CA THR A 251 24.94 0.56 16.17
C THR A 251 24.08 0.42 17.43
N SER A 252 23.11 -0.51 17.45
CA SER A 252 22.32 -0.82 18.65
C SER A 252 23.21 -1.33 19.80
N HIS A 253 24.04 -2.33 19.52
CA HIS A 253 24.91 -2.95 20.53
C HIS A 253 25.86 -1.95 21.18
N ASP A 254 26.51 -1.10 20.38
CA ASP A 254 27.53 -0.18 20.84
C ASP A 254 26.95 0.99 21.64
N ASN A 255 25.73 1.42 21.34
CA ASN A 255 25.06 2.55 22.00
C ASN A 255 24.13 2.14 23.17
N LEU A 256 23.99 0.84 23.47
CA LEU A 256 23.11 0.31 24.50
C LEU A 256 23.85 -0.46 25.61
N ALA A 257 25.04 -0.04 25.96
CA ALA A 257 26.04 -0.75 26.78
C ALA A 257 25.56 -1.36 28.13
N SER A 258 24.37 -1.11 28.60
CA SER A 258 23.83 -1.66 29.87
C SER A 258 22.37 -2.11 29.74
N HIS A 259 21.86 -2.26 28.47
CA HIS A 259 20.46 -2.54 28.24
C HIS A 259 20.15 -4.02 28.42
N PRO A 260 18.99 -4.39 29.02
CA PRO A 260 18.51 -5.77 29.02
C PRO A 260 18.40 -6.32 27.59
N GLY A 261 18.85 -7.55 27.35
CA GLY A 261 18.85 -8.17 26.02
C GLY A 261 20.05 -7.81 25.12
N LEU A 262 21.04 -7.04 25.62
CA LEU A 262 22.23 -6.67 24.84
C LEU A 262 22.97 -7.88 24.23
N GLU A 263 23.06 -9.00 24.96
CA GLU A 263 23.68 -10.24 24.48
C GLU A 263 22.99 -10.79 23.23
N ARG A 264 21.66 -10.61 23.09
CA ARG A 264 20.88 -11.01 21.90
C ARG A 264 21.10 -10.07 20.72
N LEU A 265 21.61 -8.87 20.93
CA LEU A 265 21.99 -7.94 19.85
C LEU A 265 23.38 -8.22 19.28
N SER A 266 24.12 -9.19 19.83
CA SER A 266 25.41 -9.65 19.29
C SER A 266 25.21 -10.33 17.93
N ILE A 267 26.19 -10.16 17.02
CA ILE A 267 26.10 -10.72 15.67
C ILE A 267 26.40 -12.23 15.70
N PRO A 268 25.43 -13.11 15.31
CA PRO A 268 25.65 -14.55 15.27
C PRO A 268 26.75 -14.97 14.28
N ALA A 269 27.46 -16.08 14.60
CA ALA A 269 28.56 -16.57 13.77
C ALA A 269 28.14 -16.89 12.32
N CYS A 270 26.95 -17.46 12.13
CA CYS A 270 26.41 -17.77 10.80
C CYS A 270 26.26 -16.51 9.92
N LEU A 271 25.82 -15.38 10.52
CA LEU A 271 25.67 -14.11 9.81
C LEU A 271 27.04 -13.52 9.44
N LYS A 272 28.02 -13.61 10.35
CA LYS A 272 29.41 -13.19 10.05
C LYS A 272 29.99 -13.98 8.89
N GLY A 273 29.83 -15.33 8.89
CA GLY A 273 30.32 -16.19 7.83
C GLY A 273 29.71 -15.86 6.45
N LEU A 274 28.41 -15.57 6.39
CA LEU A 274 27.75 -15.15 5.14
C LEU A 274 28.32 -13.84 4.60
N LEU A 275 28.58 -12.86 5.49
CA LEU A 275 29.16 -11.57 5.09
C LEU A 275 30.62 -11.72 4.61
N GLU A 276 31.44 -12.51 5.29
CA GLU A 276 32.81 -12.79 4.90
C GLU A 276 32.89 -13.45 3.51
N ASP A 277 31.88 -14.26 3.15
CA ASP A 277 31.73 -14.86 1.84
C ASP A 277 31.14 -13.89 0.78
N GLY A 278 30.83 -12.65 1.13
CA GLY A 278 30.22 -11.65 0.25
C GLY A 278 28.76 -11.90 -0.10
N ARG A 279 28.07 -12.75 0.68
CA ARG A 279 26.64 -13.07 0.52
C ARG A 279 25.80 -12.03 1.27
N LEU A 280 25.39 -10.99 0.54
CA LEU A 280 24.72 -9.82 1.12
C LEU A 280 23.19 -9.84 0.98
N GLY A 281 22.59 -11.00 0.69
CA GLY A 281 21.16 -11.16 0.47
C GLY A 281 20.74 -10.92 -1.00
N SER A 282 19.46 -10.57 -1.19
CA SER A 282 18.82 -10.46 -2.51
C SER A 282 19.53 -9.50 -3.46
N LYS A 283 20.13 -8.42 -2.96
CA LYS A 283 20.87 -7.44 -3.76
C LYS A 283 22.15 -7.99 -4.44
N ARG A 284 22.68 -9.11 -3.95
CA ARG A 284 23.80 -9.86 -4.52
C ARG A 284 23.40 -11.24 -4.99
N GLY A 285 22.10 -11.54 -4.99
CA GLY A 285 21.55 -12.82 -5.47
C GLY A 285 21.75 -14.00 -4.53
N ALA A 286 22.40 -13.82 -3.38
CA ALA A 286 22.65 -14.85 -2.40
C ALA A 286 22.75 -14.28 -0.97
N GLY A 287 22.12 -14.97 -0.01
CA GLY A 287 22.13 -14.71 1.43
C GLY A 287 21.81 -16.00 2.18
N PHE A 288 20.78 -16.02 3.02
CA PHE A 288 20.22 -17.25 3.57
C PHE A 288 19.59 -18.13 2.48
N TYR A 289 19.04 -17.45 1.46
CA TYR A 289 18.50 -18.10 0.26
C TYR A 289 19.22 -17.62 -1.00
N ARG A 290 19.19 -18.46 -2.03
CA ARG A 290 19.53 -18.09 -3.40
C ARG A 290 18.60 -18.75 -4.40
N LYS A 291 18.35 -18.08 -5.51
CA LYS A 291 17.56 -18.63 -6.63
C LYS A 291 18.47 -19.14 -7.72
N THR A 292 18.25 -20.37 -8.14
CA THR A 292 18.96 -21.01 -9.27
C THR A 292 17.97 -21.40 -10.37
N PRO A 293 18.41 -21.78 -11.56
CA PRO A 293 17.53 -22.31 -12.60
C PRO A 293 16.77 -23.56 -12.15
N GLU A 294 17.37 -24.36 -11.25
CA GLU A 294 16.82 -25.61 -10.72
C GLU A 294 15.79 -25.36 -9.60
N GLY A 295 15.77 -24.16 -9.02
CA GLY A 295 14.84 -23.82 -7.96
C GLY A 295 15.42 -22.91 -6.87
N LEU A 296 14.73 -22.88 -5.73
CA LEU A 296 15.17 -22.14 -4.56
C LEU A 296 16.04 -23.02 -3.68
N GLU A 297 17.17 -22.50 -3.25
CA GLU A 297 18.09 -23.13 -2.31
C GLU A 297 18.22 -22.28 -1.04
N CYS A 298 18.55 -22.93 0.08
CA CYS A 298 18.91 -22.27 1.33
C CYS A 298 20.26 -22.76 1.84
N VAL A 299 20.87 -21.95 2.70
CA VAL A 299 22.17 -22.27 3.29
C VAL A 299 22.03 -23.29 4.41
N ASP A 300 22.89 -24.29 4.44
CA ASP A 300 23.17 -25.10 5.62
C ASP A 300 24.16 -24.33 6.50
N LEU A 301 23.76 -24.01 7.73
CA LEU A 301 24.51 -23.11 8.60
C LEU A 301 25.79 -23.73 9.20
N ALA A 302 25.90 -25.04 9.20
CA ALA A 302 27.11 -25.74 9.71
C ALA A 302 28.23 -25.73 8.68
N SER A 303 27.86 -25.94 7.40
CA SER A 303 28.81 -26.03 6.30
C SER A 303 28.92 -24.78 5.46
N LEU A 304 27.99 -23.84 5.62
CA LEU A 304 27.79 -22.65 4.77
C LEU A 304 27.62 -22.98 3.28
N THR A 305 27.20 -24.21 2.96
CA THR A 305 26.90 -24.64 1.59
C THR A 305 25.40 -24.52 1.30
N TYR A 306 25.04 -24.33 0.02
CA TYR A 306 23.62 -24.30 -0.37
C TYR A 306 23.11 -25.69 -0.69
N ARG A 307 21.86 -25.92 -0.34
CA ARG A 307 21.08 -27.12 -0.68
C ARG A 307 19.65 -26.72 -1.10
N PRO A 308 18.93 -27.56 -1.84
CA PRO A 308 17.53 -27.33 -2.14
C PRO A 308 16.71 -27.13 -0.86
N VAL A 309 15.76 -26.18 -0.90
CA VAL A 309 14.80 -25.96 0.19
C VAL A 309 13.96 -27.23 0.37
N GLN A 310 13.76 -27.64 1.61
CA GLN A 310 12.96 -28.81 1.98
C GLN A 310 11.62 -28.37 2.57
N ASP A 311 10.59 -29.18 2.35
CA ASP A 311 9.30 -29.01 3.02
C ASP A 311 9.46 -29.30 4.52
N VAL A 312 8.86 -28.44 5.34
CA VAL A 312 8.89 -28.57 6.80
C VAL A 312 7.57 -29.16 7.27
N ASP A 313 7.67 -30.28 7.99
CA ASP A 313 6.53 -30.84 8.71
C ASP A 313 6.29 -30.03 9.99
N CYS A 314 5.27 -29.18 9.97
CA CYS A 314 4.93 -28.29 11.07
C CYS A 314 3.45 -28.42 11.43
N ALA A 315 3.18 -28.83 12.65
CA ALA A 315 1.81 -28.99 13.18
C ALA A 315 1.13 -27.64 13.52
N LEU A 316 1.90 -26.53 13.62
CA LEU A 316 1.38 -25.22 13.97
C LEU A 316 0.56 -24.61 12.82
N PRO A 317 -0.63 -24.04 13.10
CA PRO A 317 -1.47 -23.47 12.05
C PRO A 317 -0.91 -22.14 11.52
N GLY A 318 -0.75 -22.05 10.20
CA GLY A 318 -0.39 -20.80 9.51
C GLY A 318 -1.59 -19.99 8.96
N ARG A 319 -2.83 -20.40 9.30
CA ARG A 319 -4.09 -19.78 8.84
C ARG A 319 -5.10 -19.72 9.98
N GLY A 320 -6.11 -18.88 9.83
CA GLY A 320 -7.12 -18.65 10.85
C GLY A 320 -6.84 -17.38 11.66
N ALA A 321 -7.62 -17.12 12.70
CA ALA A 321 -7.44 -15.96 13.57
C ALA A 321 -6.08 -16.00 14.26
N LEU A 322 -5.41 -14.84 14.39
CA LEU A 322 -4.07 -14.78 15.01
C LEU A 322 -4.12 -15.30 16.47
N ALA A 323 -5.13 -14.94 17.22
CA ALA A 323 -5.29 -15.41 18.61
C ALA A 323 -5.26 -16.95 18.71
N ASP A 324 -5.95 -17.65 17.78
CA ASP A 324 -5.97 -19.13 17.77
C ASP A 324 -4.58 -19.70 17.41
N ARG A 325 -3.87 -19.07 16.49
CA ARG A 325 -2.50 -19.46 16.10
C ARG A 325 -1.52 -19.28 17.26
N LEU A 326 -1.58 -18.14 17.96
CA LEU A 326 -0.76 -17.88 19.14
C LEU A 326 -1.09 -18.85 20.29
N GLN A 327 -2.38 -19.18 20.48
CA GLN A 327 -2.77 -20.19 21.43
C GLN A 327 -2.19 -21.59 21.09
N ALA A 328 -2.19 -21.96 19.80
CA ALA A 328 -1.58 -23.23 19.36
C ALA A 328 -0.06 -23.24 19.63
N VAL A 329 0.67 -22.15 19.33
CA VAL A 329 2.09 -21.98 19.66
C VAL A 329 2.31 -22.15 21.18
N TRP A 330 1.44 -21.56 21.99
CA TRP A 330 1.58 -21.63 23.45
C TRP A 330 1.43 -23.05 24.00
N CYS A 331 0.57 -23.87 23.39
CA CYS A 331 0.29 -25.24 23.82
C CYS A 331 1.21 -26.30 23.18
N ALA A 332 2.03 -25.92 22.20
CA ALA A 332 2.91 -26.87 21.52
C ALA A 332 4.08 -27.28 22.40
N GLU A 333 4.43 -28.58 22.38
CA GLU A 333 5.51 -29.16 23.17
C GLU A 333 6.67 -29.70 22.29
N ASP A 334 6.49 -29.67 20.96
CA ASP A 334 7.53 -30.09 20.04
C ASP A 334 8.65 -29.04 19.89
N ARG A 335 9.71 -29.38 19.18
CA ARG A 335 10.90 -28.54 18.99
C ARG A 335 10.56 -27.21 18.33
N LEU A 336 9.69 -27.22 17.31
CA LEU A 336 9.28 -26.00 16.59
C LEU A 336 8.38 -25.11 17.44
N GLY A 337 7.45 -25.72 18.19
CA GLY A 337 6.58 -25.03 19.13
C GLY A 337 7.35 -24.38 20.27
N ASN A 338 8.32 -25.08 20.84
CA ASN A 338 9.19 -24.54 21.89
C ASN A 338 9.98 -23.34 21.39
N PHE A 339 10.64 -23.44 20.23
CA PHE A 339 11.32 -22.31 19.59
C PHE A 339 10.38 -21.12 19.36
N ALA A 340 9.21 -21.37 18.75
CA ALA A 340 8.25 -20.31 18.44
C ALA A 340 7.78 -19.58 19.70
N ARG A 341 7.46 -20.34 20.76
CA ARG A 341 7.03 -19.79 22.06
C ARG A 341 8.14 -18.97 22.74
N GLU A 342 9.33 -19.50 22.83
CA GLU A 342 10.46 -18.81 23.46
C GLU A 342 10.83 -17.52 22.71
N HIS A 343 10.84 -17.58 21.39
CA HIS A 343 11.07 -16.40 20.54
C HIS A 343 9.97 -15.36 20.70
N LEU A 344 8.70 -15.78 20.75
CA LEU A 344 7.56 -14.88 20.98
C LEU A 344 7.67 -14.21 22.36
N VAL A 345 7.92 -14.99 23.44
CA VAL A 345 8.08 -14.48 24.79
C VAL A 345 9.23 -13.46 24.87
N ALA A 346 10.40 -13.76 24.28
CA ALA A 346 11.54 -12.84 24.27
C ALA A 346 11.22 -11.53 23.52
N THR A 347 10.57 -11.63 22.37
CA THR A 347 10.15 -10.46 21.57
C THR A 347 9.21 -9.56 22.35
N LEU A 348 8.13 -10.12 22.93
CA LEU A 348 7.14 -9.35 23.68
C LEU A 348 7.72 -8.77 24.98
N ALA A 349 8.57 -9.53 25.68
CA ALA A 349 9.27 -9.03 26.86
C ALA A 349 10.18 -7.84 26.52
N TYR A 350 10.94 -7.92 25.44
CA TYR A 350 11.82 -6.84 25.01
C TYR A 350 11.02 -5.58 24.61
N CYS A 351 9.90 -5.72 23.89
CA CYS A 351 9.02 -4.59 23.60
C CYS A 351 8.49 -3.92 24.87
N ALA A 352 8.05 -4.72 25.87
CA ALA A 352 7.56 -4.19 27.13
C ALA A 352 8.67 -3.54 27.99
N GLN A 353 9.92 -3.97 27.84
CA GLN A 353 11.07 -3.34 28.52
C GLN A 353 11.46 -2.00 27.88
N CYS A 354 11.42 -1.92 26.54
CA CYS A 354 11.91 -0.77 25.80
C CYS A 354 10.90 0.36 25.67
N VAL A 355 9.60 0.09 25.74
CA VAL A 355 8.56 1.04 25.32
C VAL A 355 8.66 2.41 25.98
N GLU A 356 8.94 2.50 27.28
CA GLU A 356 9.10 3.79 27.98
C GLU A 356 10.32 4.58 27.52
N GLU A 357 11.32 3.90 26.97
CA GLU A 357 12.53 4.53 26.45
C GLU A 357 12.33 5.03 25.01
N VAL A 358 11.63 4.26 24.16
CA VAL A 358 11.59 4.50 22.72
C VAL A 358 10.33 5.22 22.23
N ALA A 359 9.22 5.14 22.98
CA ALA A 359 7.90 5.60 22.56
C ALA A 359 7.22 6.54 23.57
N TYR A 360 6.14 7.17 23.15
CA TYR A 360 5.26 7.99 24.00
C TYR A 360 3.98 7.26 24.37
N ALA A 361 3.56 6.26 23.59
CA ALA A 361 2.38 5.43 23.83
C ALA A 361 2.64 3.97 23.41
N LEU A 362 1.85 3.03 23.94
CA LEU A 362 1.93 1.60 23.56
C LEU A 362 1.58 1.41 22.09
N GLU A 363 0.59 2.15 21.60
CA GLU A 363 0.15 2.15 20.21
C GLU A 363 1.26 2.54 19.23
N ASP A 364 2.21 3.39 19.63
CA ASP A 364 3.34 3.78 18.78
C ASP A 364 4.23 2.56 18.46
N VAL A 365 4.44 1.67 19.45
CA VAL A 365 5.16 0.40 19.24
C VAL A 365 4.37 -0.55 18.36
N ASP A 366 3.07 -0.72 18.63
CA ASP A 366 2.22 -1.61 17.86
C ASP A 366 2.14 -1.19 16.39
N GLN A 367 1.96 0.11 16.14
CA GLN A 367 1.93 0.67 14.80
C GLN A 367 3.28 0.57 14.10
N ALA A 368 4.39 0.82 14.81
CA ALA A 368 5.75 0.67 14.25
C ALA A 368 6.01 -0.76 13.75
N LEU A 369 5.59 -1.78 14.50
CA LEU A 369 5.74 -3.17 14.10
C LEU A 369 4.78 -3.55 12.95
N ARG A 370 3.54 -3.09 12.99
CA ARG A 370 2.55 -3.35 11.93
C ARG A 370 2.92 -2.66 10.62
N TRP A 371 3.32 -1.40 10.64
CA TRP A 371 3.61 -0.62 9.43
C TRP A 371 5.05 -0.78 8.92
N GLY A 372 6.01 -1.06 9.83
CA GLY A 372 7.41 -1.23 9.49
C GLY A 372 7.78 -2.66 9.07
N PHE A 373 7.11 -3.66 9.66
CA PHE A 373 7.38 -5.08 9.39
C PHE A 373 6.17 -5.85 8.85
N ASN A 374 5.05 -5.17 8.59
CA ASN A 374 3.78 -5.77 8.11
C ASN A 374 3.27 -6.91 9.02
N TRP A 375 3.41 -6.77 10.34
CA TRP A 375 2.82 -7.72 11.27
C TRP A 375 1.28 -7.58 11.31
N GLU A 376 0.58 -8.67 11.55
CA GLU A 376 -0.89 -8.69 11.66
C GLU A 376 -1.36 -7.97 12.92
N ALA A 377 -0.57 -8.02 14.00
CA ALA A 377 -0.80 -7.32 15.27
C ALA A 377 0.52 -6.80 15.84
N GLY A 378 0.46 -5.72 16.61
CA GLY A 378 1.59 -5.21 17.37
C GLY A 378 1.90 -6.04 18.61
N ALA A 379 2.98 -5.67 19.33
CA ALA A 379 3.43 -6.44 20.49
C ALA A 379 2.42 -6.42 21.64
N PHE A 380 1.80 -5.27 21.91
CA PHE A 380 0.83 -5.13 23.02
C PHE A 380 -0.51 -5.74 22.65
N GLU A 381 -0.94 -5.63 21.39
CA GLU A 381 -2.10 -6.37 20.86
C GLU A 381 -1.91 -7.90 21.01
N MET A 382 -0.69 -8.43 20.77
CA MET A 382 -0.37 -9.85 20.99
C MET A 382 -0.35 -10.22 22.48
N ILE A 383 0.14 -9.32 23.35
CA ILE A 383 0.10 -9.53 24.82
C ILE A 383 -1.34 -9.69 25.30
N ASP A 384 -2.28 -8.90 24.73
CA ASP A 384 -3.72 -9.03 25.05
C ASP A 384 -4.29 -10.38 24.60
N MET A 385 -3.91 -10.86 23.41
CA MET A 385 -4.37 -12.17 22.90
C MET A 385 -3.84 -13.34 23.72
N ILE A 386 -2.61 -13.25 24.26
CA ILE A 386 -1.96 -14.31 25.04
C ILE A 386 -2.35 -14.23 26.52
N GLY A 387 -2.48 -13.03 27.04
CA GLY A 387 -2.66 -12.70 28.44
C GLY A 387 -1.34 -12.33 29.14
N ALA A 388 -1.29 -11.13 29.73
CA ALA A 388 -0.10 -10.59 30.39
C ALA A 388 0.39 -11.45 31.57
N GLU A 389 -0.51 -12.11 32.31
CA GLU A 389 -0.16 -13.04 33.39
C GLU A 389 0.59 -14.27 32.88
N ARG A 390 0.13 -14.84 31.77
CA ARG A 390 0.78 -15.99 31.12
C ARG A 390 2.17 -15.60 30.60
N LEU A 391 2.29 -14.41 30.00
CA LEU A 391 3.57 -13.91 29.55
C LEU A 391 4.52 -13.68 30.72
N SER A 392 4.09 -13.04 31.79
CA SER A 392 4.89 -12.83 33.01
C SER A 392 5.39 -14.15 33.60
N THR A 393 4.51 -15.17 33.69
CA THR A 393 4.88 -16.51 34.16
C THR A 393 5.95 -17.15 33.29
N ALA A 394 5.81 -17.03 31.95
CA ALA A 394 6.78 -17.59 31.01
C ALA A 394 8.14 -16.89 31.09
N ILE A 395 8.16 -15.56 31.27
CA ILE A 395 9.40 -14.79 31.49
C ILE A 395 10.08 -15.26 32.78
N THR A 396 9.35 -15.37 33.88
CA THR A 396 9.91 -15.86 35.16
C THR A 396 10.46 -17.27 35.02
N ALA A 397 9.77 -18.15 34.31
CA ALA A 397 10.23 -19.53 34.06
C ALA A 397 11.51 -19.58 33.23
N SER A 398 11.79 -18.57 32.38
CA SER A 398 13.07 -18.43 31.66
C SER A 398 14.23 -17.90 32.51
N GLY A 399 13.98 -17.57 33.78
CA GLY A 399 14.97 -17.03 34.71
C GLY A 399 15.15 -15.50 34.64
N ALA A 400 14.26 -14.79 33.93
CA ALA A 400 14.25 -13.33 33.82
C ALA A 400 13.16 -12.71 34.71
N ASP A 401 13.36 -11.44 35.07
CA ASP A 401 12.32 -10.67 35.79
C ASP A 401 11.35 -10.06 34.76
N PRO A 402 10.01 -10.23 34.98
CA PRO A 402 9.02 -9.60 34.10
C PRO A 402 9.11 -8.08 34.14
N PRO A 403 8.98 -7.38 33.00
CA PRO A 403 8.90 -5.92 32.96
C PRO A 403 7.78 -5.38 33.86
N LEU A 404 8.05 -4.28 34.60
CA LEU A 404 7.06 -3.65 35.49
C LEU A 404 5.77 -3.24 34.74
N LEU A 405 5.88 -2.89 33.49
CA LEU A 405 4.74 -2.53 32.63
C LEU A 405 3.69 -3.64 32.57
N LEU A 406 4.09 -4.93 32.58
CA LEU A 406 3.13 -6.04 32.53
C LEU A 406 2.17 -6.05 33.74
N ALA A 407 2.64 -5.64 34.92
CA ALA A 407 1.78 -5.48 36.09
C ALA A 407 0.76 -4.34 35.90
N GLY A 408 1.16 -3.25 35.24
CA GLY A 408 0.29 -2.13 34.88
C GLY A 408 -0.79 -2.54 33.86
N ILE A 409 -0.41 -3.33 32.86
CA ILE A 409 -1.34 -3.85 31.82
C ILE A 409 -2.39 -4.76 32.49
N LEU A 410 -2.00 -5.60 33.44
CA LEU A 410 -2.93 -6.46 34.18
C LEU A 410 -3.95 -5.68 35.03
N ALA A 411 -3.57 -4.48 35.49
CA ALA A 411 -4.42 -3.64 36.33
C ALA A 411 -5.33 -2.67 35.54
N ALA A 412 -5.12 -2.49 34.26
CA ALA A 412 -5.80 -1.52 33.40
C ALA A 412 -6.29 -2.15 32.10
N GLU A 413 -7.22 -1.47 31.42
CA GLU A 413 -7.55 -1.82 30.04
C GLU A 413 -6.31 -1.59 29.14
N PRO A 414 -6.07 -2.48 28.16
CA PRO A 414 -4.98 -2.32 27.18
C PRO A 414 -4.99 -0.95 26.50
N ASN A 415 -3.84 -0.49 26.06
CA ASN A 415 -3.65 0.79 25.38
C ASN A 415 -4.02 2.05 26.17
N ARG A 416 -4.43 1.91 27.44
CA ARG A 416 -4.69 3.02 28.37
C ARG A 416 -3.66 3.15 29.50
N VAL A 417 -2.66 2.29 29.50
CA VAL A 417 -1.57 2.37 30.49
C VAL A 417 -0.73 3.61 30.19
N ALA A 418 -0.75 4.57 31.12
CA ALA A 418 0.12 5.73 31.02
C ALA A 418 1.58 5.31 31.22
N LEU A 419 2.44 5.63 30.25
CA LEU A 419 3.88 5.42 30.41
C LEU A 419 4.45 6.41 31.42
N GLY A 420 5.24 5.92 32.39
CA GLY A 420 5.82 6.71 33.48
C GLY A 420 6.91 7.71 33.08
N ASN A 421 7.08 7.96 31.79
CA ASN A 421 8.20 8.70 31.21
C ASN A 421 8.05 10.24 31.18
N GLY A 422 6.96 10.79 31.72
CA GLY A 422 6.78 12.22 32.03
C GLY A 422 6.61 13.17 30.84
N ARG A 423 6.72 12.73 29.59
CA ARG A 423 6.42 13.53 28.39
C ARG A 423 5.12 13.06 27.73
N GLN A 424 4.29 14.01 27.30
CA GLN A 424 3.10 13.74 26.52
C GLN A 424 3.45 13.69 25.05
N ARG A 425 2.75 12.84 24.30
CA ARG A 425 2.76 12.79 22.83
C ARG A 425 2.40 14.16 22.25
N GLN A 426 3.18 14.65 21.30
CA GLN A 426 2.98 15.94 20.65
C GLN A 426 2.10 15.83 19.39
N ILE A 427 2.04 14.65 18.81
CA ILE A 427 1.18 14.39 17.67
C ILE A 427 -0.28 14.36 18.16
N SER A 428 -1.12 15.23 17.59
CA SER A 428 -2.57 15.16 17.78
C SER A 428 -3.10 13.86 17.18
N SER A 429 -4.15 13.29 17.76
CA SER A 429 -4.84 12.15 17.15
C SER A 429 -5.19 12.47 15.70
N PRO A 430 -4.81 11.62 14.74
CA PRO A 430 -5.14 11.86 13.35
C PRO A 430 -6.66 11.92 13.17
N ALA A 431 -7.14 12.60 12.12
CA ALA A 431 -8.55 12.53 11.74
C ALA A 431 -8.96 11.05 11.57
N PRO A 432 -10.21 10.71 11.86
CA PRO A 432 -10.68 9.32 11.79
C PRO A 432 -10.43 8.74 10.38
N THR A 433 -10.07 7.48 10.34
CA THR A 433 -10.04 6.69 9.10
C THR A 433 -11.46 6.49 8.58
N ASP A 434 -11.59 6.09 7.32
CA ASP A 434 -12.89 5.75 6.74
C ASP A 434 -13.63 4.68 7.56
N ALA A 435 -12.90 3.68 8.05
CA ALA A 435 -13.46 2.60 8.87
C ALA A 435 -13.98 3.11 10.21
N GLU A 436 -13.23 3.97 10.89
CA GLU A 436 -13.65 4.59 12.16
C GLU A 436 -14.84 5.53 11.96
N TRP A 437 -14.84 6.31 10.88
CA TRP A 437 -15.94 7.20 10.57
C TRP A 437 -17.23 6.44 10.25
N LEU A 438 -17.13 5.35 9.45
CA LEU A 438 -18.26 4.45 9.19
C LEU A 438 -18.75 3.74 10.46
N ALA A 439 -17.85 3.40 11.37
CA ALA A 439 -18.24 2.77 12.65
C ALA A 439 -18.96 3.74 13.60
N ALA A 440 -18.61 5.02 13.55
CA ALA A 440 -19.23 6.08 14.37
C ALA A 440 -20.53 6.63 13.77
N GLY A 441 -20.81 6.41 12.48
CA GLY A 441 -21.99 6.91 11.78
C GLY A 441 -23.27 6.15 12.14
N GLU A 442 -24.42 6.71 11.78
CA GLU A 442 -25.72 6.08 11.99
C GLU A 442 -26.01 5.02 10.92
N LEU A 443 -26.21 3.78 11.34
CA LEU A 443 -26.47 2.66 10.45
C LEU A 443 -27.91 2.72 9.89
N MET A 444 -28.07 2.97 8.60
CA MET A 444 -29.35 3.09 7.90
C MET A 444 -29.79 1.79 7.23
N MET A 445 -28.84 0.96 6.81
CA MET A 445 -29.07 -0.36 6.21
C MET A 445 -27.84 -1.24 6.48
N ASP A 446 -28.09 -2.50 6.87
CA ASP A 446 -27.04 -3.54 6.94
C ASP A 446 -27.60 -4.83 6.37
N VAL A 447 -27.15 -5.18 5.19
CA VAL A 447 -27.60 -6.35 4.43
C VAL A 447 -26.38 -7.11 3.91
N GLU A 448 -26.61 -8.33 3.41
CA GLU A 448 -25.51 -9.10 2.83
C GLU A 448 -24.85 -8.31 1.67
N GLY A 449 -23.55 -8.14 1.76
CA GLY A 449 -22.71 -7.48 0.76
C GLY A 449 -22.73 -5.95 0.76
N LEU A 450 -23.53 -5.28 1.61
CA LEU A 450 -23.62 -3.83 1.62
C LEU A 450 -24.07 -3.29 2.98
N ARG A 451 -23.52 -2.13 3.38
CA ARG A 451 -24.13 -1.26 4.41
C ARG A 451 -24.25 0.17 3.92
N LEU A 452 -25.27 0.87 4.40
CA LEU A 452 -25.48 2.30 4.21
C LEU A 452 -25.39 2.99 5.57
N VAL A 453 -24.51 3.96 5.68
CA VAL A 453 -24.23 4.69 6.93
C VAL A 453 -24.42 6.17 6.71
N TYR A 454 -25.27 6.81 7.53
CA TYR A 454 -25.40 8.25 7.57
C TYR A 454 -24.24 8.88 8.35
N LEU A 455 -23.56 9.85 7.73
CA LEU A 455 -22.35 10.47 8.28
C LEU A 455 -22.57 11.90 8.80
N GLY A 456 -23.83 12.36 8.79
CA GLY A 456 -24.20 13.70 9.21
C GLY A 456 -24.30 14.70 8.05
N GLU A 457 -24.95 15.81 8.31
CA GLU A 457 -25.05 16.98 7.38
C GLU A 457 -25.46 16.59 5.94
N GLY A 458 -26.46 15.74 5.79
CA GLY A 458 -26.97 15.30 4.48
C GLY A 458 -26.08 14.31 3.73
N ALA A 459 -24.97 13.85 4.31
CA ALA A 459 -24.05 12.93 3.67
C ALA A 459 -24.22 11.49 4.15
N ALA A 460 -24.13 10.52 3.25
CA ALA A 460 -24.08 9.12 3.60
C ALA A 460 -23.04 8.36 2.76
N ALA A 461 -22.59 7.22 3.30
CA ALA A 461 -21.67 6.32 2.61
C ALA A 461 -22.33 4.96 2.38
N ILE A 462 -22.21 4.47 1.15
CA ILE A 462 -22.53 3.09 0.76
C ILE A 462 -21.23 2.33 0.75
N GLU A 463 -21.11 1.32 1.62
CA GLU A 463 -19.92 0.47 1.69
C GLU A 463 -20.24 -0.91 1.15
N LEU A 464 -19.60 -1.28 0.05
CA LEU A 464 -19.61 -2.64 -0.51
C LEU A 464 -18.80 -3.56 0.40
N ARG A 465 -19.29 -4.77 0.64
CA ARG A 465 -18.71 -5.71 1.61
C ARG A 465 -18.64 -7.14 1.05
N GLY A 466 -17.78 -7.94 1.62
CA GLY A 466 -17.61 -9.35 1.27
C GLY A 466 -16.26 -9.65 0.63
N LYS A 467 -16.12 -10.83 0.08
CA LYS A 467 -14.86 -11.26 -0.54
C LYS A 467 -14.56 -10.41 -1.78
N LEU A 468 -13.52 -9.56 -1.71
CA LEU A 468 -13.14 -8.61 -2.77
C LEU A 468 -14.29 -7.69 -3.21
N ASN A 469 -15.33 -7.54 -2.37
CA ASN A 469 -16.50 -6.71 -2.61
C ASN A 469 -17.15 -6.99 -3.99
N MET A 470 -17.30 -8.30 -4.31
CA MET A 470 -17.97 -8.75 -5.53
C MET A 470 -19.44 -8.34 -5.55
N LEU A 471 -20.01 -8.28 -6.75
CA LEU A 471 -21.33 -7.71 -7.04
C LEU A 471 -22.31 -8.79 -7.56
N PRO A 472 -22.74 -9.77 -6.72
CA PRO A 472 -23.81 -10.69 -7.10
C PRO A 472 -25.17 -9.96 -7.18
N PRO A 473 -26.22 -10.60 -7.75
CA PRO A 473 -27.51 -9.95 -7.99
C PRO A 473 -28.14 -9.26 -6.78
N ASP A 474 -28.03 -9.84 -5.58
CA ASP A 474 -28.64 -9.26 -4.38
C ASP A 474 -27.93 -7.97 -3.96
N VAL A 475 -26.58 -7.93 -4.05
CA VAL A 475 -25.81 -6.71 -3.76
C VAL A 475 -26.16 -5.60 -4.75
N LEU A 476 -26.38 -5.92 -6.03
CA LEU A 476 -26.79 -4.92 -7.03
C LEU A 476 -28.18 -4.34 -6.71
N ARG A 477 -29.14 -5.17 -6.28
CA ARG A 477 -30.47 -4.69 -5.86
C ARG A 477 -30.37 -3.79 -4.62
N HIS A 478 -29.61 -4.21 -3.61
CA HIS A 478 -29.39 -3.42 -2.42
C HIS A 478 -28.70 -2.09 -2.72
N LEU A 479 -27.76 -2.08 -3.68
CA LEU A 479 -27.10 -0.85 -4.12
C LEU A 479 -28.09 0.11 -4.80
N GLN A 480 -28.97 -0.38 -5.66
CA GLN A 480 -30.04 0.44 -6.24
C GLN A 480 -30.98 1.01 -5.15
N ASP A 481 -31.38 0.17 -4.19
CA ASP A 481 -32.23 0.59 -3.07
C ASP A 481 -31.55 1.69 -2.22
N ALA A 482 -30.24 1.58 -2.01
CA ALA A 482 -29.47 2.57 -1.25
C ALA A 482 -29.34 3.90 -2.02
N ILE A 483 -29.09 3.86 -3.33
CA ILE A 483 -28.94 5.05 -4.19
C ILE A 483 -30.26 5.81 -4.34
N ASN A 484 -31.39 5.10 -4.47
CA ASN A 484 -32.70 5.69 -4.73
C ASN A 484 -33.38 6.24 -3.47
N ARG A 485 -32.71 6.24 -2.29
CA ARG A 485 -33.24 6.88 -1.08
C ARG A 485 -33.12 8.41 -1.17
N GLU A 486 -34.25 9.10 -1.13
CA GLU A 486 -34.33 10.58 -1.19
C GLU A 486 -33.95 11.30 0.14
N ALA A 487 -33.11 10.67 0.97
CA ALA A 487 -32.79 11.17 2.31
C ALA A 487 -31.45 11.94 2.39
N PHE A 488 -30.69 12.00 1.29
CA PHE A 488 -29.32 12.47 1.32
C PHE A 488 -29.08 13.55 0.27
N GLU A 489 -28.05 14.39 0.48
CA GLU A 489 -27.58 15.40 -0.48
C GLU A 489 -26.36 14.89 -1.24
N VAL A 490 -25.51 14.05 -0.59
CA VAL A 490 -24.30 13.46 -1.17
C VAL A 490 -24.20 11.99 -0.75
N LEU A 491 -23.90 11.13 -1.71
CA LEU A 491 -23.58 9.72 -1.48
C LEU A 491 -22.11 9.45 -1.82
N ALA A 492 -21.35 8.90 -0.89
CA ALA A 492 -20.05 8.32 -1.15
C ALA A 492 -20.18 6.81 -1.36
N LEU A 493 -19.61 6.26 -2.44
CA LEU A 493 -19.57 4.82 -2.70
C LEU A 493 -18.16 4.31 -2.45
N THR A 494 -17.99 3.36 -1.52
CA THR A 494 -16.70 2.82 -1.14
C THR A 494 -16.76 1.30 -0.97
N GLY A 495 -15.60 0.66 -0.69
CA GLY A 495 -15.50 -0.77 -0.41
C GLY A 495 -14.83 -1.04 0.92
N ALA A 496 -15.30 -2.06 1.63
CA ALA A 496 -14.71 -2.54 2.87
C ALA A 496 -13.31 -3.14 2.63
N GLY A 497 -12.46 -3.03 3.63
CA GLY A 497 -11.09 -3.56 3.57
C GLY A 497 -10.22 -2.79 2.57
N GLY A 498 -9.30 -3.50 1.93
CA GLY A 498 -8.27 -2.90 1.06
C GLY A 498 -8.69 -2.69 -0.39
N HIS A 499 -9.95 -2.93 -0.80
CA HIS A 499 -10.37 -2.87 -2.19
C HIS A 499 -11.72 -2.18 -2.37
N PHE A 500 -11.91 -1.53 -3.53
CA PHE A 500 -13.20 -1.00 -3.91
C PHE A 500 -14.15 -2.13 -4.34
N SER A 501 -13.87 -2.81 -5.45
CA SER A 501 -14.59 -3.99 -5.92
C SER A 501 -13.84 -4.71 -7.04
N ALA A 502 -13.85 -6.04 -7.02
CA ALA A 502 -13.36 -6.87 -8.12
C ALA A 502 -14.44 -7.13 -9.21
N GLY A 503 -15.62 -6.55 -9.06
CA GLY A 503 -16.69 -6.61 -10.06
C GLY A 503 -17.59 -7.83 -9.95
N ALA A 504 -18.00 -8.39 -11.09
CA ALA A 504 -18.98 -9.47 -11.18
C ALA A 504 -18.51 -10.77 -10.50
N ASP A 505 -19.46 -11.52 -9.95
CA ASP A 505 -19.18 -12.87 -9.44
C ASP A 505 -19.06 -13.88 -10.61
N LEU A 506 -17.80 -14.15 -11.01
CA LEU A 506 -17.50 -15.12 -12.06
C LEU A 506 -17.96 -16.54 -11.75
N LYS A 507 -18.09 -16.93 -10.47
CA LYS A 507 -18.63 -18.24 -10.10
C LYS A 507 -20.12 -18.31 -10.40
N TYR A 508 -20.83 -17.21 -10.14
CA TYR A 508 -22.23 -17.09 -10.46
C TYR A 508 -22.44 -17.18 -11.98
N VAL A 509 -21.65 -16.43 -12.77
CA VAL A 509 -21.68 -16.46 -14.22
C VAL A 509 -21.40 -17.87 -14.78
N LEU A 510 -20.33 -18.53 -14.33
CA LEU A 510 -19.96 -19.87 -14.78
C LEU A 510 -21.08 -20.89 -14.47
N ARG A 511 -21.67 -20.81 -13.28
CA ARG A 511 -22.80 -21.67 -12.91
C ARG A 511 -23.98 -21.51 -13.85
N LEU A 512 -24.32 -20.30 -14.27
CA LEU A 512 -25.42 -20.03 -15.21
C LEU A 512 -25.11 -20.58 -16.61
N ILE A 513 -23.85 -20.41 -17.07
CA ILE A 513 -23.38 -20.98 -18.34
C ILE A 513 -23.50 -22.51 -18.31
N ASP A 514 -22.99 -23.16 -17.28
CA ASP A 514 -23.01 -24.63 -17.14
C ASP A 514 -24.42 -25.20 -17.05
N ALA A 515 -25.36 -24.44 -16.48
CA ALA A 515 -26.74 -24.82 -16.38
C ALA A 515 -27.60 -24.45 -17.63
N GLY A 516 -27.01 -23.73 -18.60
CA GLY A 516 -27.73 -23.22 -19.76
C GLY A 516 -28.81 -22.18 -19.43
N GLN A 517 -28.65 -21.47 -18.29
CA GLN A 517 -29.62 -20.49 -17.78
C GLN A 517 -29.38 -19.10 -18.40
N TRP A 518 -29.55 -19.00 -19.71
CA TRP A 518 -29.25 -17.79 -20.49
C TRP A 518 -30.14 -16.60 -20.12
N THR A 519 -31.43 -16.83 -19.83
CA THR A 519 -32.35 -15.78 -19.39
C THR A 519 -31.93 -15.16 -18.05
N GLU A 520 -31.50 -15.99 -17.13
CA GLU A 520 -30.98 -15.52 -15.82
C GLU A 520 -29.68 -14.76 -15.99
N LEU A 521 -28.79 -15.19 -16.89
CA LEU A 521 -27.55 -14.48 -17.19
C LEU A 521 -27.86 -13.12 -17.84
N GLU A 522 -28.79 -13.06 -18.78
CA GLU A 522 -29.24 -11.80 -19.36
C GLU A 522 -29.86 -10.87 -18.32
N SER A 523 -30.70 -11.40 -17.44
CA SER A 523 -31.31 -10.64 -16.34
C SER A 523 -30.24 -10.08 -15.37
N TYR A 524 -29.18 -10.83 -15.11
CA TYR A 524 -28.06 -10.36 -14.28
C TYR A 524 -27.32 -9.21 -14.96
N LEU A 525 -27.01 -9.31 -16.25
CA LEU A 525 -26.39 -8.23 -17.01
C LEU A 525 -27.27 -6.97 -17.05
N GLN A 526 -28.56 -7.16 -17.29
CA GLN A 526 -29.52 -6.05 -17.30
C GLN A 526 -29.56 -5.36 -15.92
N LEU A 527 -29.67 -6.11 -14.83
CA LEU A 527 -29.62 -5.57 -13.45
C LEU A 527 -28.34 -4.78 -13.20
N PHE A 528 -27.21 -5.28 -13.71
CA PHE A 528 -25.92 -4.59 -13.56
C PHE A 528 -25.92 -3.26 -14.34
N GLN A 529 -26.42 -3.24 -15.59
CA GLN A 529 -26.56 -2.03 -16.40
C GLN A 529 -27.53 -1.02 -15.76
N GLU A 530 -28.63 -1.49 -15.18
CA GLU A 530 -29.57 -0.67 -14.42
C GLU A 530 -28.91 -0.07 -13.18
N THR A 531 -28.06 -0.82 -12.47
CA THR A 531 -27.34 -0.35 -11.28
C THR A 531 -26.31 0.72 -11.63
N THR A 532 -25.49 0.52 -12.67
CA THR A 532 -24.54 1.53 -13.14
C THR A 532 -25.25 2.78 -13.64
N SER A 533 -26.41 2.60 -14.29
CA SER A 533 -27.27 3.73 -14.69
C SER A 533 -27.88 4.46 -13.49
N ALA A 534 -28.30 3.75 -12.44
CA ALA A 534 -28.76 4.37 -11.19
C ALA A 534 -27.67 5.22 -10.52
N VAL A 535 -26.41 4.77 -10.52
CA VAL A 535 -25.28 5.60 -10.08
C VAL A 535 -25.11 6.85 -10.93
N ARG A 536 -25.19 6.69 -12.28
CA ARG A 536 -24.98 7.79 -13.23
C ARG A 536 -26.02 8.87 -13.14
N TYR A 537 -27.30 8.46 -13.02
CA TYR A 537 -28.47 9.33 -13.09
C TYR A 537 -29.12 9.55 -11.71
N ALA A 538 -28.40 9.28 -10.63
CA ALA A 538 -28.88 9.52 -9.27
C ALA A 538 -29.32 10.97 -9.09
N SER A 539 -30.33 11.20 -8.24
CA SER A 539 -30.85 12.55 -7.93
C SER A 539 -29.85 13.43 -7.17
N VAL A 540 -28.83 12.80 -6.57
CA VAL A 540 -27.73 13.44 -5.82
C VAL A 540 -26.39 12.98 -6.36
N PRO A 541 -25.30 13.76 -6.19
CA PRO A 541 -24.00 13.33 -6.64
C PRO A 541 -23.52 12.08 -5.87
N VAL A 542 -23.26 11.00 -6.61
CA VAL A 542 -22.60 9.79 -6.11
C VAL A 542 -21.11 9.93 -6.41
N VAL A 543 -20.28 9.97 -5.36
CA VAL A 543 -18.82 10.09 -5.48
C VAL A 543 -18.16 8.76 -5.13
N ALA A 544 -17.39 8.18 -6.06
CA ALA A 544 -16.65 6.97 -5.79
C ALA A 544 -15.39 7.27 -4.97
N ALA A 545 -15.28 6.67 -3.76
CA ALA A 545 -14.10 6.69 -2.89
C ALA A 545 -13.36 5.35 -3.04
N ALA A 546 -12.46 5.26 -4.04
CA ALA A 546 -11.91 3.97 -4.48
C ALA A 546 -10.44 3.78 -4.10
N ARG A 547 -10.13 2.59 -3.54
CA ARG A 547 -8.77 2.14 -3.20
C ARG A 547 -8.53 0.70 -3.63
N GLY A 548 -7.25 0.32 -3.69
CA GLY A 548 -6.82 -1.03 -4.02
C GLY A 548 -7.30 -1.47 -5.41
N LEU A 549 -8.25 -2.37 -5.50
CA LEU A 549 -8.77 -2.90 -6.76
C LEU A 549 -10.14 -2.30 -7.12
N ALA A 550 -10.27 -1.75 -8.34
CA ALA A 550 -11.53 -1.39 -8.98
C ALA A 550 -11.55 -2.03 -10.38
N LEU A 551 -11.99 -3.28 -10.47
CA LEU A 551 -11.84 -4.11 -11.68
C LEU A 551 -13.19 -4.53 -12.24
N GLY A 552 -13.27 -4.65 -13.57
CA GLY A 552 -14.47 -5.08 -14.27
C GLY A 552 -15.69 -4.25 -13.86
N GLY A 553 -16.75 -4.87 -13.38
CA GLY A 553 -17.95 -4.20 -12.88
C GLY A 553 -17.67 -3.18 -11.76
N GLY A 554 -16.62 -3.35 -10.96
CA GLY A 554 -16.16 -2.34 -10.01
C GLY A 554 -15.56 -1.11 -10.69
N CYS A 555 -14.83 -1.29 -11.79
CA CYS A 555 -14.39 -0.21 -12.66
C CYS A 555 -15.59 0.50 -13.29
N GLU A 556 -16.58 -0.24 -13.79
CA GLU A 556 -17.80 0.29 -14.40
C GLU A 556 -18.60 1.18 -13.44
N LEU A 557 -18.72 0.78 -12.16
CA LEU A 557 -19.30 1.63 -11.10
C LEU A 557 -18.51 2.92 -10.89
N CYS A 558 -17.16 2.84 -10.84
CA CYS A 558 -16.33 4.04 -10.73
C CYS A 558 -16.51 4.98 -11.94
N LEU A 559 -16.57 4.42 -13.16
CA LEU A 559 -16.72 5.20 -14.39
C LEU A 559 -18.05 5.97 -14.42
N THR A 560 -19.10 5.43 -13.81
CA THR A 560 -20.44 6.04 -13.80
C THR A 560 -20.67 7.04 -12.68
N ALA A 561 -19.83 7.08 -11.66
CA ALA A 561 -19.93 8.06 -10.57
C ALA A 561 -19.81 9.51 -11.07
N ALA A 562 -20.44 10.44 -10.36
CA ALA A 562 -20.39 11.89 -10.67
C ALA A 562 -18.96 12.44 -10.57
N SER A 563 -18.19 11.96 -9.60
CA SER A 563 -16.76 12.26 -9.43
C SER A 563 -16.08 11.09 -8.73
N ARG A 564 -14.76 11.05 -8.77
CA ARG A 564 -13.93 10.01 -8.15
C ARG A 564 -12.88 10.63 -7.28
N VAL A 565 -12.76 10.11 -6.07
CA VAL A 565 -11.69 10.36 -5.12
C VAL A 565 -10.97 9.03 -4.91
N VAL A 566 -9.72 8.93 -5.31
CA VAL A 566 -9.06 7.63 -5.41
C VAL A 566 -7.71 7.61 -4.70
N ALA A 567 -7.35 6.44 -4.20
CA ALA A 567 -6.01 6.20 -3.66
C ALA A 567 -4.95 6.25 -4.78
N GLY A 568 -3.75 6.77 -4.48
CA GLY A 568 -2.64 6.80 -5.44
C GLY A 568 -2.26 5.43 -5.98
N GLU A 569 -2.33 4.39 -5.14
CA GLU A 569 -2.05 2.99 -5.51
C GLU A 569 -3.29 2.24 -6.06
N LEU A 570 -4.37 2.96 -6.45
CA LEU A 570 -5.54 2.34 -7.06
C LEU A 570 -5.15 1.60 -8.35
N ARG A 571 -5.55 0.35 -8.44
CA ARG A 571 -5.44 -0.49 -9.63
C ARG A 571 -6.81 -0.63 -10.28
N MET A 572 -6.98 0.00 -11.42
CA MET A 572 -8.26 0.14 -12.10
C MET A 572 -8.18 -0.43 -13.51
N GLY A 573 -9.25 -1.07 -13.99
CA GLY A 573 -9.30 -1.58 -15.36
C GLY A 573 -10.56 -2.38 -15.70
N LEU A 574 -10.91 -2.32 -16.97
CA LEU A 574 -11.91 -3.18 -17.61
C LEU A 574 -11.18 -4.46 -18.08
N VAL A 575 -11.21 -5.50 -17.24
CA VAL A 575 -10.37 -6.70 -17.38
C VAL A 575 -11.09 -7.92 -17.95
N GLU A 576 -12.31 -7.75 -18.40
CA GLU A 576 -13.24 -8.79 -18.84
C GLU A 576 -12.69 -9.65 -19.98
N THR A 577 -11.92 -9.06 -20.89
CA THR A 577 -11.32 -9.77 -22.02
C THR A 577 -10.35 -10.87 -21.61
N LYS A 578 -9.76 -10.78 -20.40
CA LYS A 578 -8.91 -11.86 -19.83
C LYS A 578 -9.69 -13.13 -19.53
N VAL A 579 -10.98 -13.02 -19.30
CA VAL A 579 -11.87 -14.17 -19.09
C VAL A 579 -12.75 -14.46 -20.31
N GLY A 580 -12.47 -13.81 -21.45
CA GLY A 580 -13.08 -14.11 -22.74
C GLY A 580 -14.42 -13.43 -23.02
N VAL A 581 -14.78 -12.41 -22.22
CA VAL A 581 -15.96 -11.56 -22.43
C VAL A 581 -15.54 -10.10 -22.61
N ILE A 582 -16.49 -9.20 -22.85
CA ILE A 582 -16.28 -7.75 -22.87
C ILE A 582 -16.94 -7.11 -21.65
N PRO A 583 -16.66 -5.83 -21.31
CA PRO A 583 -17.43 -5.09 -20.32
C PRO A 583 -18.92 -5.12 -20.66
N GLY A 584 -19.75 -5.52 -19.70
CA GLY A 584 -21.17 -5.78 -19.94
C GLY A 584 -22.13 -4.93 -19.11
N ALA A 585 -21.60 -4.12 -18.19
CA ALA A 585 -22.39 -3.27 -17.29
C ALA A 585 -22.30 -1.76 -17.62
N GLY A 586 -21.98 -1.44 -18.88
CA GLY A 586 -21.85 -0.06 -19.35
C GLY A 586 -20.41 0.41 -19.51
N GLY A 587 -19.41 -0.45 -19.33
CA GLY A 587 -18.01 -0.09 -19.44
C GLY A 587 -17.60 0.40 -20.82
N CYS A 588 -18.00 -0.29 -21.89
CA CYS A 588 -17.77 0.16 -23.26
C CYS A 588 -18.48 1.49 -23.54
N LYS A 589 -19.73 1.62 -23.12
CA LYS A 589 -20.51 2.87 -23.23
C LYS A 589 -19.81 4.05 -22.53
N GLU A 590 -19.28 3.85 -21.33
CA GLU A 590 -18.55 4.92 -20.62
C GLU A 590 -17.21 5.25 -21.29
N MET A 591 -16.53 4.31 -21.91
CA MET A 591 -15.34 4.59 -22.72
C MET A 591 -15.71 5.38 -23.99
N VAL A 592 -16.80 5.02 -24.67
CA VAL A 592 -17.34 5.82 -25.79
C VAL A 592 -17.69 7.24 -25.33
N ARG A 593 -18.30 7.41 -24.15
CA ARG A 593 -18.61 8.72 -23.59
C ARG A 593 -17.34 9.59 -23.38
N ARG A 594 -16.23 8.96 -22.98
CA ARG A 594 -14.97 9.65 -22.66
C ARG A 594 -14.18 10.01 -23.91
N PHE A 595 -14.16 9.12 -24.87
CA PHE A 595 -13.31 9.24 -26.07
C PHE A 595 -14.07 9.66 -27.33
N GLY A 596 -15.41 9.52 -27.35
CA GLY A 596 -16.21 9.81 -28.54
C GLY A 596 -15.77 8.99 -29.75
N ALA A 597 -15.61 9.66 -30.88
CA ALA A 597 -15.12 9.04 -32.11
C ALA A 597 -13.69 8.50 -32.04
N ASP A 598 -12.88 8.96 -31.06
CA ASP A 598 -11.48 8.52 -30.86
C ASP A 598 -11.38 7.29 -29.92
N VAL A 599 -12.48 6.60 -29.64
CA VAL A 599 -12.51 5.43 -28.74
C VAL A 599 -11.57 4.29 -29.19
N ALA A 600 -11.18 4.26 -30.46
CA ALA A 600 -10.16 3.33 -30.96
C ALA A 600 -8.81 3.45 -30.25
N SER A 601 -8.46 4.65 -29.72
CA SER A 601 -7.24 4.84 -28.94
C SER A 601 -7.24 4.07 -27.61
N ALA A 602 -8.41 3.77 -27.05
CA ALA A 602 -8.57 2.96 -25.85
C ALA A 602 -8.56 1.44 -26.12
N LEU A 603 -8.70 1.04 -27.38
CA LEU A 603 -8.85 -0.38 -27.76
C LEU A 603 -7.70 -1.28 -27.27
N PRO A 604 -6.39 -0.90 -27.37
CA PRO A 604 -5.30 -1.75 -26.89
C PRO A 604 -5.42 -2.05 -25.39
N THR A 605 -5.83 -1.07 -24.59
CA THR A 605 -6.01 -1.22 -23.13
C THR A 605 -7.18 -2.18 -22.84
N LEU A 606 -8.31 -2.01 -23.50
CA LEU A 606 -9.51 -2.82 -23.30
C LEU A 606 -9.33 -4.25 -23.84
N GLN A 607 -8.80 -4.40 -25.05
CA GLN A 607 -8.61 -5.72 -25.70
C GLN A 607 -7.66 -6.61 -24.90
N ASN A 608 -6.60 -6.03 -24.31
CA ASN A 608 -5.66 -6.76 -23.46
C ASN A 608 -6.12 -6.87 -22.00
N GLY A 609 -7.28 -6.31 -21.65
CA GLY A 609 -7.79 -6.29 -20.28
C GLY A 609 -6.76 -5.75 -19.30
N LEU A 610 -6.13 -4.63 -19.63
CA LEU A 610 -5.08 -4.07 -18.82
C LEU A 610 -5.66 -3.50 -17.52
N MET A 611 -4.89 -3.68 -16.46
CA MET A 611 -5.14 -3.11 -15.14
C MET A 611 -4.00 -2.15 -14.82
N SER A 612 -4.32 -0.92 -14.45
CA SER A 612 -3.32 0.07 -14.08
C SER A 612 -2.54 -0.36 -12.82
N ASP A 613 -1.30 0.07 -12.73
CA ASP A 613 -0.48 -0.15 -11.54
C ASP A 613 -0.74 0.92 -10.45
N ASN A 614 -1.36 2.05 -10.83
CA ASN A 614 -1.64 3.18 -9.95
C ASN A 614 -2.69 4.13 -10.59
N ALA A 615 -3.15 5.11 -9.83
CA ALA A 615 -4.17 6.08 -10.27
C ALA A 615 -3.72 6.98 -11.43
N LEU A 616 -2.45 7.37 -11.49
CA LEU A 616 -1.96 8.23 -12.59
C LEU A 616 -1.92 7.48 -13.92
N GLN A 617 -1.58 6.19 -13.89
CA GLN A 617 -1.67 5.34 -15.08
C GLN A 617 -3.13 5.11 -15.49
N ALA A 618 -4.05 4.93 -14.52
CA ALA A 618 -5.48 4.86 -14.79
C ALA A 618 -6.00 6.14 -15.48
N ARG A 619 -5.49 7.31 -15.07
CA ARG A 619 -5.78 8.60 -15.72
C ARG A 619 -5.22 8.66 -17.14
N ALA A 620 -3.96 8.25 -17.33
CA ALA A 620 -3.35 8.22 -18.66
C ALA A 620 -4.11 7.31 -19.64
N TRP A 621 -4.80 6.28 -19.14
CA TRP A 621 -5.63 5.37 -19.95
C TRP A 621 -7.10 5.83 -20.07
N GLY A 622 -7.46 6.98 -19.52
CA GLY A 622 -8.80 7.55 -19.61
C GLY A 622 -9.84 6.95 -18.64
N PHE A 623 -9.45 6.09 -17.70
CA PHE A 623 -10.35 5.61 -16.64
C PHE A 623 -10.65 6.68 -15.60
N LEU A 624 -9.71 7.60 -15.36
CA LEU A 624 -9.89 8.79 -14.52
C LEU A 624 -9.79 10.05 -15.37
N GLY A 625 -10.58 11.06 -15.04
CA GLY A 625 -10.51 12.39 -15.65
C GLY A 625 -9.54 13.32 -14.89
N ASP A 626 -9.28 14.49 -15.47
CA ASP A 626 -8.38 15.50 -14.88
C ASP A 626 -8.94 16.05 -13.56
N ASP A 627 -10.26 16.15 -13.44
CA ASP A 627 -10.97 16.65 -12.25
C ASP A 627 -11.07 15.60 -11.12
N ASP A 628 -10.73 14.33 -11.38
CA ASP A 628 -10.75 13.29 -10.36
C ASP A 628 -9.57 13.47 -9.40
N ALA A 629 -9.84 13.37 -8.11
CA ALA A 629 -8.84 13.63 -7.08
C ALA A 629 -8.06 12.37 -6.70
N VAL A 630 -6.73 12.49 -6.61
CA VAL A 630 -5.84 11.41 -6.17
C VAL A 630 -5.25 11.75 -4.82
N TYR A 631 -5.42 10.85 -3.86
CA TYR A 631 -4.89 10.97 -2.50
C TYR A 631 -3.93 9.83 -2.20
N LEU A 632 -2.82 10.13 -1.50
CA LEU A 632 -1.89 9.07 -1.08
C LEU A 632 -2.34 8.42 0.24
N ASP A 633 -3.13 9.12 1.06
CA ASP A 633 -3.76 8.55 2.26
C ASP A 633 -5.02 7.75 1.88
N GLU A 634 -4.83 6.47 1.58
CA GLU A 634 -5.89 5.56 1.16
C GLU A 634 -6.90 5.21 2.27
N GLU A 635 -6.57 5.48 3.53
CA GLU A 635 -7.44 5.19 4.66
C GLU A 635 -8.46 6.31 4.95
N ARG A 636 -8.36 7.45 4.25
CA ARG A 636 -9.17 8.67 4.47
C ARG A 636 -9.69 9.28 3.17
N LEU A 637 -10.43 8.50 2.40
CA LEU A 637 -11.01 8.94 1.13
C LEU A 637 -12.45 9.44 1.26
N LEU A 638 -13.20 9.02 2.30
CA LEU A 638 -14.60 9.40 2.46
C LEU A 638 -14.79 10.91 2.70
N ALA A 639 -13.97 11.51 3.56
CA ALA A 639 -14.09 12.94 3.84
C ALA A 639 -13.88 13.79 2.58
N PRO A 640 -12.80 13.62 1.79
CA PRO A 640 -12.65 14.32 0.53
C PRO A 640 -13.71 13.96 -0.53
N ALA A 641 -14.26 12.73 -0.50
CA ALA A 641 -15.35 12.35 -1.40
C ALA A 641 -16.64 13.12 -1.11
N ILE A 642 -17.03 13.20 0.16
CA ILE A 642 -18.20 13.99 0.59
C ILE A 642 -18.00 15.47 0.29
N GLU A 643 -16.81 16.02 0.59
CA GLU A 643 -16.48 17.39 0.27
C GLU A 643 -16.52 17.65 -1.24
N GLY A 644 -16.03 16.70 -2.05
CA GLY A 644 -16.14 16.75 -3.51
C GLY A 644 -17.59 16.81 -3.98
N GLY A 645 -18.47 15.98 -3.42
CA GLY A 645 -19.90 16.00 -3.71
C GLY A 645 -20.58 17.33 -3.33
N ARG A 646 -20.27 17.85 -2.15
CA ARG A 646 -20.76 19.19 -1.71
C ARG A 646 -20.27 20.32 -2.64
N ARG A 647 -19.02 20.22 -3.10
CA ARG A 647 -18.46 21.18 -4.05
C ARG A 647 -19.20 21.14 -5.39
N LEU A 648 -19.52 19.95 -5.90
CA LEU A 648 -20.35 19.78 -7.10
C LEU A 648 -21.70 20.47 -6.93
N LEU A 649 -22.41 20.26 -5.82
CA LEU A 649 -23.68 20.91 -5.52
C LEU A 649 -23.54 22.44 -5.46
N ALA A 650 -22.51 22.94 -4.79
CA ALA A 650 -22.24 24.40 -4.72
C ALA A 650 -21.95 25.02 -6.09
N GLN A 651 -21.44 24.23 -7.04
CA GLN A 651 -21.20 24.62 -8.43
C GLN A 651 -22.45 24.46 -9.32
N GLY A 652 -23.61 24.06 -8.76
CA GLY A 652 -24.86 23.91 -9.49
C GLY A 652 -25.00 22.55 -10.20
N TRP A 653 -24.33 21.50 -9.71
CA TRP A 653 -24.48 20.16 -10.24
C TRP A 653 -25.95 19.73 -10.25
N ALA A 654 -26.36 19.12 -11.35
CA ALA A 654 -27.65 18.48 -11.49
C ALA A 654 -27.47 17.10 -12.13
N PRO A 655 -28.40 16.15 -11.92
CA PRO A 655 -28.35 14.84 -12.56
C PRO A 655 -28.16 14.99 -14.07
N PRO A 656 -27.22 14.28 -14.68
CA PRO A 656 -27.01 14.37 -16.11
C PRO A 656 -28.23 13.83 -16.87
N VAL A 657 -28.44 14.35 -18.07
CA VAL A 657 -29.51 13.90 -18.96
C VAL A 657 -28.91 12.95 -20.00
N ALA A 658 -29.57 11.81 -20.23
CA ALA A 658 -29.13 10.86 -21.25
C ALA A 658 -29.13 11.53 -22.63
N ALA A 659 -28.01 11.46 -23.32
CA ALA A 659 -27.82 12.01 -24.65
C ALA A 659 -27.16 10.97 -25.56
N PRO A 660 -27.41 11.01 -26.89
CA PRO A 660 -26.67 10.19 -27.82
C PRO A 660 -25.16 10.44 -27.72
N LEU A 661 -24.38 9.38 -27.92
CA LEU A 661 -22.90 9.39 -27.84
C LEU A 661 -22.32 9.27 -29.25
N GLU A 662 -21.29 10.06 -29.54
CA GLU A 662 -20.53 9.92 -30.78
C GLU A 662 -19.72 8.61 -30.73
N VAL A 663 -19.80 7.83 -31.78
CA VAL A 663 -19.09 6.56 -31.97
C VAL A 663 -18.10 6.64 -33.11
N ALA A 664 -17.10 5.76 -33.13
CA ALA A 664 -16.07 5.74 -34.18
C ALA A 664 -16.62 5.35 -35.58
N GLY A 665 -17.70 4.62 -35.61
CA GLY A 665 -18.42 4.29 -36.84
C GLY A 665 -17.81 3.16 -37.68
N PRO A 666 -18.44 2.84 -38.87
CA PRO A 666 -18.15 1.62 -39.60
C PRO A 666 -16.76 1.59 -40.27
N GLN A 667 -16.18 2.72 -40.62
CA GLN A 667 -14.86 2.74 -41.25
C GLN A 667 -13.76 2.36 -40.26
N VAL A 668 -13.83 2.86 -39.01
CA VAL A 668 -12.91 2.50 -37.91
C VAL A 668 -13.12 1.03 -37.54
N LEU A 669 -14.37 0.54 -37.49
CA LEU A 669 -14.66 -0.86 -37.24
C LEU A 669 -13.96 -1.76 -38.25
N ALA A 670 -14.09 -1.47 -39.55
CA ALA A 670 -13.43 -2.24 -40.62
C ALA A 670 -11.90 -2.25 -40.46
N SER A 671 -11.30 -1.11 -40.16
CA SER A 671 -9.84 -1.01 -39.91
C SER A 671 -9.41 -1.88 -38.73
N ILE A 672 -10.14 -1.85 -37.63
CA ILE A 672 -9.86 -2.69 -36.45
C ILE A 672 -9.98 -4.19 -36.79
N GLU A 673 -11.02 -4.58 -37.55
CA GLU A 673 -11.21 -5.97 -37.94
C GLU A 673 -10.09 -6.48 -38.85
N GLU A 674 -9.57 -5.63 -39.77
CA GLU A 674 -8.40 -5.93 -40.58
C GLU A 674 -7.12 -6.11 -39.73
N GLU A 675 -6.93 -5.25 -38.72
CA GLU A 675 -5.80 -5.37 -37.77
C GLU A 675 -5.87 -6.67 -36.97
N LEU A 676 -7.06 -7.02 -36.46
CA LEU A 676 -7.27 -8.26 -35.73
C LEU A 676 -7.02 -9.50 -36.62
N ALA A 677 -7.45 -9.46 -37.88
CA ALA A 677 -7.20 -10.54 -38.85
C ALA A 677 -5.71 -10.70 -39.13
N ARG A 678 -4.99 -9.59 -39.35
CA ARG A 678 -3.54 -9.59 -39.53
C ARG A 678 -2.79 -10.12 -38.30
N GLY A 679 -3.18 -9.68 -37.08
CA GLY A 679 -2.59 -10.19 -35.84
C GLY A 679 -2.76 -11.70 -35.64
N ALA A 680 -3.91 -12.26 -36.12
CA ALA A 680 -4.14 -13.71 -36.18
C ALA A 680 -3.22 -14.42 -37.17
N GLU A 681 -3.11 -13.89 -38.40
CA GLU A 681 -2.25 -14.44 -39.45
C GLU A 681 -0.76 -14.45 -39.05
N GLU A 682 -0.32 -13.42 -38.32
CA GLU A 682 1.04 -13.29 -37.77
C GLU A 682 1.27 -14.12 -36.49
N GLY A 683 0.23 -14.80 -36.00
CA GLY A 683 0.31 -15.61 -34.76
C GLY A 683 0.46 -14.80 -33.46
N GLN A 684 0.17 -13.50 -33.50
CA GLN A 684 0.19 -12.62 -32.32
C GLN A 684 -1.07 -12.77 -31.46
N LEU A 685 -2.21 -13.05 -32.11
CA LEU A 685 -3.52 -13.21 -31.48
C LEU A 685 -4.00 -14.66 -31.60
N MET A 686 -4.54 -15.19 -30.50
CA MET A 686 -5.24 -16.47 -30.50
C MET A 686 -6.66 -16.33 -31.05
N ALA A 687 -7.27 -17.44 -31.46
CA ALA A 687 -8.59 -17.44 -32.10
C ALA A 687 -9.65 -16.72 -31.24
N GLN A 688 -9.71 -17.01 -29.93
CA GLN A 688 -10.67 -16.37 -29.04
C GLN A 688 -10.35 -14.88 -28.81
N GLU A 689 -9.12 -14.47 -28.86
CA GLU A 689 -8.73 -13.04 -28.72
C GLU A 689 -9.28 -12.24 -29.92
N VAL A 690 -9.29 -12.80 -31.11
CA VAL A 690 -9.88 -12.18 -32.28
C VAL A 690 -11.41 -12.07 -32.16
N VAL A 691 -12.07 -13.13 -31.68
CA VAL A 691 -13.54 -13.12 -31.49
C VAL A 691 -13.94 -12.06 -30.47
N VAL A 692 -13.26 -12.01 -29.32
CA VAL A 692 -13.50 -10.99 -28.28
C VAL A 692 -13.17 -9.59 -28.78
N GLY A 693 -12.07 -9.42 -29.51
CA GLY A 693 -11.67 -8.13 -30.10
C GLY A 693 -12.69 -7.59 -31.09
N LYS A 694 -13.24 -8.44 -31.96
CA LYS A 694 -14.32 -8.06 -32.90
C LYS A 694 -15.62 -7.66 -32.17
N ALA A 695 -16.01 -8.44 -31.17
CA ALA A 695 -17.17 -8.11 -30.33
C ALA A 695 -17.02 -6.76 -29.63
N LEU A 696 -15.84 -6.51 -29.03
CA LEU A 696 -15.51 -5.24 -28.40
C LEU A 696 -15.53 -4.07 -29.38
N ALA A 697 -14.86 -4.21 -30.54
CA ALA A 697 -14.82 -3.19 -31.59
C ALA A 697 -16.23 -2.88 -32.11
N GLY A 698 -17.07 -3.91 -32.30
CA GLY A 698 -18.48 -3.75 -32.74
C GLY A 698 -19.25 -2.83 -31.77
N VAL A 699 -19.14 -3.02 -30.47
CA VAL A 699 -19.79 -2.17 -29.46
C VAL A 699 -19.23 -0.74 -29.48
N LEU A 700 -17.90 -0.59 -29.43
CA LEU A 700 -17.23 0.71 -29.40
C LEU A 700 -17.50 1.55 -30.65
N CYS A 701 -17.73 0.90 -31.79
CA CYS A 701 -18.07 1.56 -33.06
C CYS A 701 -19.59 1.68 -33.31
N GLY A 702 -20.44 1.39 -32.30
CA GLY A 702 -21.88 1.58 -32.37
C GLY A 702 -22.67 0.54 -33.19
N GLY A 703 -22.13 -0.67 -33.33
CA GLY A 703 -22.78 -1.76 -34.10
C GLY A 703 -22.71 -1.60 -35.63
N GLY A 704 -21.85 -0.71 -36.13
CA GLY A 704 -21.71 -0.41 -37.57
C GLY A 704 -22.57 0.75 -38.05
N ASP A 705 -23.39 1.35 -37.19
CA ASP A 705 -24.11 2.59 -37.49
C ASP A 705 -23.15 3.79 -37.39
N GLY A 706 -23.24 4.74 -38.30
CA GLY A 706 -22.44 5.99 -38.20
C GLY A 706 -23.21 7.07 -37.47
N GLY A 707 -22.46 7.94 -36.76
CA GLY A 707 -23.03 9.09 -36.06
C GLY A 707 -23.45 8.81 -34.61
N PRO A 708 -24.21 9.74 -33.99
CA PRO A 708 -24.58 9.63 -32.57
C PRO A 708 -25.52 8.42 -32.31
N VAL A 709 -25.14 7.58 -31.34
CA VAL A 709 -25.89 6.38 -30.94
C VAL A 709 -26.47 6.59 -29.54
N LYS A 710 -27.75 6.19 -29.33
CA LYS A 710 -28.38 6.25 -28.00
C LYS A 710 -27.63 5.32 -27.01
N GLU A 711 -27.49 5.75 -25.76
CA GLU A 711 -26.87 4.94 -24.70
C GLU A 711 -27.53 3.57 -24.54
N SER A 712 -28.88 3.50 -24.64
CA SER A 712 -29.61 2.24 -24.56
C SER A 712 -29.18 1.25 -25.65
N ARG A 713 -28.86 1.72 -26.86
CA ARG A 713 -28.38 0.86 -27.94
C ARG A 713 -26.97 0.34 -27.64
N LEU A 714 -26.07 1.16 -27.09
CA LEU A 714 -24.74 0.67 -26.68
C LEU A 714 -24.84 -0.37 -25.57
N LEU A 715 -25.72 -0.18 -24.58
CA LEU A 715 -25.98 -1.18 -23.53
C LEU A 715 -26.57 -2.48 -24.08
N GLU A 716 -27.47 -2.42 -25.09
CA GLU A 716 -27.98 -3.59 -25.80
C GLU A 716 -26.83 -4.33 -26.51
N LEU A 717 -25.98 -3.62 -27.25
CA LEU A 717 -24.82 -4.19 -27.94
C LEU A 717 -23.86 -4.87 -26.99
N GLU A 718 -23.55 -4.24 -25.82
CA GLU A 718 -22.74 -4.86 -24.79
C GLU A 718 -23.34 -6.19 -24.30
N ARG A 719 -24.64 -6.20 -23.99
CA ARG A 719 -25.34 -7.39 -23.51
C ARG A 719 -25.39 -8.50 -24.55
N GLU A 720 -25.76 -8.18 -25.81
CA GLU A 720 -25.78 -9.11 -26.95
C GLU A 720 -24.39 -9.76 -27.14
N ALA A 721 -23.31 -8.94 -27.15
CA ALA A 721 -21.96 -9.41 -27.34
C ALA A 721 -21.45 -10.25 -26.14
N PHE A 722 -21.76 -9.85 -24.91
CA PHE A 722 -21.40 -10.61 -23.70
C PHE A 722 -22.04 -12.00 -23.71
N LEU A 723 -23.36 -12.08 -24.00
CA LEU A 723 -24.09 -13.35 -24.06
C LEU A 723 -23.56 -14.24 -25.18
N MET A 724 -23.31 -13.69 -26.36
CA MET A 724 -22.72 -14.43 -27.50
C MET A 724 -21.36 -15.05 -27.11
N LEU A 725 -20.48 -14.28 -26.44
CA LEU A 725 -19.18 -14.74 -25.97
C LEU A 725 -19.31 -15.83 -24.91
N CYS A 726 -20.21 -15.67 -23.93
CA CYS A 726 -20.48 -16.69 -22.90
C CYS A 726 -20.96 -18.02 -23.49
N GLY A 727 -21.60 -18.00 -24.67
CA GLY A 727 -22.02 -19.20 -25.41
C GLY A 727 -20.88 -20.00 -26.05
N THR A 728 -19.62 -19.54 -25.94
CA THR A 728 -18.45 -20.24 -26.51
C THR A 728 -17.73 -21.10 -25.48
N ASP A 729 -17.29 -22.32 -25.89
CA ASP A 729 -16.49 -23.20 -25.04
C ASP A 729 -15.18 -22.54 -24.62
N ALA A 730 -14.61 -21.69 -25.47
CA ALA A 730 -13.35 -20.98 -25.18
C ALA A 730 -13.50 -19.99 -24.04
N THR A 731 -14.57 -19.20 -23.98
CA THR A 731 -14.87 -18.29 -22.85
C THR A 731 -15.13 -19.07 -21.57
N ARG A 732 -15.94 -20.15 -21.64
CA ARG A 732 -16.17 -21.01 -20.49
C ARG A 732 -14.87 -21.53 -19.90
N ALA A 733 -13.95 -22.02 -20.74
CA ALA A 733 -12.65 -22.52 -20.33
C ALA A 733 -11.78 -21.41 -19.68
N ARG A 734 -11.83 -20.16 -20.20
CA ARG A 734 -11.12 -19.01 -19.61
C ARG A 734 -11.63 -18.66 -18.22
N ILE A 735 -12.95 -18.64 -18.02
CA ILE A 735 -13.56 -18.35 -16.71
C ILE A 735 -13.18 -19.43 -15.71
N ASP A 736 -13.31 -20.71 -16.07
CA ASP A 736 -12.96 -21.85 -15.20
C ASP A 736 -11.48 -21.85 -14.83
N HIS A 737 -10.60 -21.59 -15.79
CA HIS A 737 -9.16 -21.49 -15.54
C HIS A 737 -8.80 -20.33 -14.60
N MET A 738 -9.43 -19.16 -14.80
CA MET A 738 -9.23 -18.01 -13.91
C MET A 738 -9.67 -18.33 -12.47
N LEU A 739 -10.82 -18.98 -12.30
CA LEU A 739 -11.33 -19.34 -10.98
C LEU A 739 -10.46 -20.38 -10.27
N SER A 740 -9.89 -21.32 -11.02
CA SER A 740 -9.06 -22.41 -10.47
C SER A 740 -7.61 -22.01 -10.20
N THR A 741 -7.02 -21.16 -11.04
CA THR A 741 -5.57 -20.83 -10.99
C THR A 741 -5.26 -19.39 -10.61
N GLY A 742 -6.25 -18.47 -10.72
CA GLY A 742 -6.04 -17.02 -10.58
C GLY A 742 -5.27 -16.40 -11.76
N LYS A 743 -5.12 -17.11 -12.89
CA LYS A 743 -4.36 -16.66 -14.07
C LYS A 743 -5.22 -16.70 -15.33
N PRO A 744 -5.02 -15.78 -16.29
CA PRO A 744 -5.72 -15.84 -17.57
C PRO A 744 -5.25 -17.03 -18.41
N LEU A 745 -6.21 -17.66 -19.13
CA LEU A 745 -5.95 -18.66 -20.16
C LEU A 745 -5.89 -17.96 -21.51
N ARG A 746 -4.92 -18.33 -22.34
CA ARG A 746 -4.87 -17.95 -23.76
C ARG A 746 -5.20 -19.19 -24.62
N ASN A 747 -6.28 -19.11 -25.39
CA ASN A 747 -6.78 -20.19 -26.26
C ASN A 747 -7.34 -19.65 -27.58
#